data_934fc1d53f16e393ff2cca5a3a91e77a
#
_entry.id   934fc1d53f16e393ff2cca5a3a91e77a
#
_cell.length_a   1.000
_cell.length_b   1.000
_cell.length_c   1.000
_cell.angle_alpha   90.00
_cell.angle_beta   90.00
_cell.angle_gamma   90.00
#
_symmetry.space_group_name_H-M   'P 1'
#
loop_
_entity.id
_entity.type
_entity.pdbx_description
1 polymer ?
#
loop_
_entity_poly.entity_id
_entity_poly.type
_entity_poly.pdbx_seq_one_letter_code
_entity_poly.pdbx_strand_id
1 'polypeptide(L)'
;MNAPIPNLISATVRLTRMRVKNRHGCIAFGHRIDLATGLNDRSSALVVSVSAAIAEPANIAIGGIYEVYGEASSIQRTHGSYTVLETQIEAQDVRLVRPSGSQLIQWLADHAAGIREVKATKLWDTLGERLYDALDNQDHDAIAPVIVSKHVRDGLFEKWAENGDAKTLRFVQERDIPLDLARKVIKFHKKNTVAALTEDPYRLLSFDGSWQRVDGIARDKFSVALDDARRLAAALEEALYRVSEKGHTCASLGDLEGTVFRLVKPYSAPLAAMSKALIQGKASGQFICRETETGEIMLHAPGTYIMERQCAEFIRTLLNNPDTQQQLFPTDIDALIGDFEREERLHLNIPAFALNEAQKAAVKTSLDNRFSIITGGAGVGKTTVLKALYRALDTLGRPRFQMALSGRATARMMEATQETATTIAGFLRNVSNEEMGPAPIIVIDEASMLDLVTFHRLVCKLPAGTHLILVGDPYQLPPIGAGLVLHVLCDLPGMPVTQLTEVKRQAKESAIPAAAKAIRDGQWPAFSADAAGEVVFMPCADYQIIPTVLKLYEQDRDSTQILGATRSCQFAGVETLNRVCHVRYAGQGRHLMATNPETGEVEVTGFCEGDLLLYTANKWERNLQNGCLGHLMEVFERPTEVNLGDDENPDMRIALGRAVYEGVEHYVLDSDVDVMQHAYAITVHKSQGSQFRRVIVPVRKSRVLDRTFIYTAVTRAQVQVILVGNEDAVK
;
A
#
# COMPACT_ATOMS: atom_id res chain seq x y z
N MET A 1 -0.98 9.56 -45.05
CA MET A 1 -1.76 8.32 -45.05
C MET A 1 -2.75 8.45 -43.93
N ASN A 2 -4.06 8.60 -44.22
CA ASN A 2 -5.08 8.67 -43.15
C ASN A 2 -5.14 7.29 -42.49
N ALA A 3 -4.99 7.25 -41.18
CA ALA A 3 -5.25 6.05 -40.37
C ALA A 3 -6.71 5.62 -40.64
N PRO A 4 -7.02 4.32 -40.83
CA PRO A 4 -8.39 3.87 -41.02
C PRO A 4 -9.21 4.25 -39.79
N ILE A 5 -10.43 4.76 -40.04
CA ILE A 5 -11.38 5.09 -38.96
C ILE A 5 -11.68 3.79 -38.18
N PRO A 6 -11.49 3.74 -36.86
CA PRO A 6 -11.76 2.54 -36.09
C PRO A 6 -13.23 2.13 -36.21
N ASN A 7 -13.47 0.86 -36.53
CA ASN A 7 -14.83 0.30 -36.64
C ASN A 7 -15.36 -0.01 -35.25
N LEU A 8 -15.88 1.00 -34.55
CA LEU A 8 -16.44 0.89 -33.20
C LEU A 8 -17.85 0.26 -33.31
N ILE A 9 -18.07 -0.81 -32.57
CA ILE A 9 -19.36 -1.50 -32.49
C ILE A 9 -19.81 -1.67 -31.03
N SER A 10 -21.13 -1.74 -30.83
CA SER A 10 -21.75 -2.25 -29.61
C SER A 10 -22.41 -3.60 -29.91
N ALA A 11 -22.20 -4.58 -29.06
CA ALA A 11 -22.80 -5.89 -29.19
C ALA A 11 -23.18 -6.48 -27.84
N THR A 12 -24.40 -7.00 -27.74
CA THR A 12 -24.81 -7.81 -26.57
C THR A 12 -24.40 -9.25 -26.81
N VAL A 13 -23.52 -9.78 -25.95
CA VAL A 13 -22.86 -11.08 -26.14
C VAL A 13 -23.08 -11.97 -24.92
N ARG A 14 -23.55 -13.20 -25.13
CA ARG A 14 -23.47 -14.25 -24.10
C ARG A 14 -22.12 -14.95 -24.25
N LEU A 15 -21.29 -14.89 -23.21
CA LEU A 15 -20.00 -15.57 -23.20
C LEU A 15 -20.18 -17.06 -22.92
N THR A 16 -19.65 -17.89 -23.81
CA THR A 16 -19.83 -19.36 -23.76
C THR A 16 -18.55 -20.10 -23.41
N ARG A 17 -17.39 -19.48 -23.66
CA ARG A 17 -16.10 -20.10 -23.39
C ARG A 17 -15.04 -19.05 -23.09
N MET A 18 -14.23 -19.25 -22.04
CA MET A 18 -13.01 -18.48 -21.78
C MET A 18 -11.85 -19.11 -22.56
N ARG A 19 -11.15 -18.34 -23.37
CA ARG A 19 -9.94 -18.78 -24.07
C ARG A 19 -8.68 -18.50 -23.27
N VAL A 20 -8.59 -17.30 -22.68
CA VAL A 20 -7.48 -16.86 -21.83
C VAL A 20 -8.03 -15.99 -20.74
N LYS A 21 -7.51 -16.15 -19.52
CA LYS A 21 -7.73 -15.24 -18.40
C LYS A 21 -6.45 -15.16 -17.59
N ASN A 22 -5.85 -13.99 -17.53
CA ASN A 22 -4.59 -13.76 -16.84
C ASN A 22 -4.55 -12.33 -16.24
N ARG A 23 -3.44 -11.96 -15.58
CA ARG A 23 -3.24 -10.63 -14.98
C ARG A 23 -3.33 -9.44 -15.96
N HIS A 24 -3.31 -9.70 -17.27
CA HIS A 24 -3.40 -8.65 -18.31
C HIS A 24 -4.82 -8.52 -18.87
N GLY A 25 -5.73 -9.41 -18.47
CA GLY A 25 -7.13 -9.41 -18.92
C GLY A 25 -7.63 -10.78 -19.31
N CYS A 26 -8.67 -10.80 -20.15
CA CYS A 26 -9.22 -12.05 -20.62
C CYS A 26 -9.61 -11.99 -22.12
N ILE A 27 -9.61 -13.17 -22.76
CA ILE A 27 -10.15 -13.38 -24.10
C ILE A 27 -11.28 -14.42 -23.99
N ALA A 28 -12.49 -14.02 -24.30
CA ALA A 28 -13.66 -14.87 -24.21
C ALA A 28 -14.34 -15.04 -25.58
N PHE A 29 -14.94 -16.20 -25.78
CA PHE A 29 -15.75 -16.50 -26.96
C PHE A 29 -17.23 -16.47 -26.59
N GLY A 30 -18.05 -15.89 -27.43
CA GLY A 30 -19.49 -15.79 -27.21
C GLY A 30 -20.30 -15.63 -28.48
N HIS A 31 -21.62 -15.53 -28.31
CA HIS A 31 -22.56 -15.30 -29.41
C HIS A 31 -23.39 -14.05 -29.12
N ARG A 32 -23.77 -13.32 -30.17
CA ARG A 32 -24.76 -12.25 -30.00
C ARG A 32 -26.06 -12.85 -29.47
N ILE A 33 -26.71 -12.11 -28.61
CA ILE A 33 -28.00 -12.50 -28.02
C ILE A 33 -29.01 -11.39 -28.26
N ASP A 34 -30.23 -11.77 -28.64
CA ASP A 34 -31.37 -10.88 -28.61
C ASP A 34 -32.00 -10.94 -27.21
N LEU A 35 -31.96 -9.83 -26.51
CA LEU A 35 -32.47 -9.71 -25.13
C LEU A 35 -33.99 -9.90 -25.05
N ALA A 36 -34.74 -9.61 -26.12
CA ALA A 36 -36.19 -9.74 -26.13
C ALA A 36 -36.64 -11.20 -26.26
N THR A 37 -35.92 -12.00 -27.04
CA THR A 37 -36.23 -13.41 -27.28
C THR A 37 -35.39 -14.37 -26.46
N GLY A 38 -34.26 -13.92 -25.88
CA GLY A 38 -33.31 -14.76 -25.16
C GLY A 38 -32.51 -15.72 -26.03
N LEU A 39 -32.66 -15.65 -27.36
CA LEU A 39 -32.03 -16.59 -28.29
C LEU A 39 -30.64 -16.11 -28.73
N ASN A 40 -29.69 -17.04 -28.71
CA ASN A 40 -28.37 -16.79 -29.25
C ASN A 40 -28.38 -16.83 -30.76
N ASP A 41 -27.84 -15.80 -31.41
CA ASP A 41 -27.54 -15.87 -32.84
C ASP A 41 -26.27 -16.69 -33.07
N ARG A 42 -26.44 -17.96 -33.39
CA ARG A 42 -25.32 -18.89 -33.61
C ARG A 42 -24.47 -18.55 -34.86
N SER A 43 -24.99 -17.71 -35.77
CA SER A 43 -24.25 -17.26 -36.92
C SER A 43 -23.27 -16.13 -36.64
N SER A 44 -23.41 -15.46 -35.49
CA SER A 44 -22.63 -14.29 -35.07
C SER A 44 -21.67 -14.62 -33.89
N ALA A 45 -20.73 -15.54 -34.15
CA ALA A 45 -19.70 -15.86 -33.19
C ALA A 45 -18.70 -14.70 -33.06
N LEU A 46 -18.42 -14.31 -31.80
CA LEU A 46 -17.55 -13.18 -31.47
C LEU A 46 -16.46 -13.63 -30.50
N VAL A 47 -15.28 -13.08 -30.71
CA VAL A 47 -14.18 -13.15 -29.72
C VAL A 47 -14.04 -11.79 -29.07
N VAL A 48 -14.14 -11.73 -27.75
CA VAL A 48 -14.04 -10.48 -26.99
C VAL A 48 -12.73 -10.50 -26.23
N SER A 49 -11.87 -9.54 -26.54
CA SER A 49 -10.61 -9.30 -25.82
C SER A 49 -10.80 -8.14 -24.86
N VAL A 50 -10.52 -8.36 -23.57
CA VAL A 50 -10.80 -7.40 -22.51
C VAL A 50 -9.55 -7.23 -21.66
N SER A 51 -9.07 -5.99 -21.50
CA SER A 51 -7.94 -5.69 -20.63
C SER A 51 -8.27 -5.92 -19.14
N ALA A 52 -7.26 -6.13 -18.28
CA ALA A 52 -7.46 -6.35 -16.86
C ALA A 52 -8.23 -5.21 -16.19
N ALA A 53 -7.95 -3.97 -16.58
CA ALA A 53 -8.62 -2.78 -16.05
C ALA A 53 -10.15 -2.77 -16.27
N ILE A 54 -10.63 -3.50 -17.29
CA ILE A 54 -12.04 -3.62 -17.64
C ILE A 54 -12.59 -4.98 -17.16
N ALA A 55 -11.80 -6.05 -17.26
CA ALA A 55 -12.23 -7.43 -16.97
C ALA A 55 -12.52 -7.62 -15.47
N GLU A 56 -11.70 -7.05 -14.58
CA GLU A 56 -11.89 -7.14 -13.14
C GLU A 56 -13.19 -6.43 -12.68
N PRO A 57 -13.44 -5.15 -13.03
CA PRO A 57 -14.68 -4.49 -12.67
C PRO A 57 -15.92 -5.14 -13.27
N ALA A 58 -15.84 -5.63 -14.52
CA ALA A 58 -16.95 -6.27 -15.19
C ALA A 58 -17.25 -7.69 -14.69
N ASN A 59 -16.37 -8.27 -13.85
CA ASN A 59 -16.49 -9.62 -13.30
C ASN A 59 -16.87 -10.65 -14.37
N ILE A 60 -16.07 -10.75 -15.42
CA ILE A 60 -16.37 -11.55 -16.60
C ILE A 60 -16.41 -13.04 -16.25
N ALA A 61 -17.57 -13.67 -16.51
CA ALA A 61 -17.82 -15.08 -16.25
C ALA A 61 -18.53 -15.75 -17.45
N ILE A 62 -18.28 -17.05 -17.62
CA ILE A 62 -18.95 -17.86 -18.66
C ILE A 62 -20.45 -17.96 -18.32
N GLY A 63 -21.31 -17.85 -19.35
CA GLY A 63 -22.76 -17.85 -19.21
C GLY A 63 -23.37 -16.47 -18.93
N GLY A 64 -22.58 -15.49 -18.54
CA GLY A 64 -23.01 -14.11 -18.40
C GLY A 64 -23.30 -13.43 -19.75
N ILE A 65 -24.25 -12.50 -19.73
CA ILE A 65 -24.59 -11.66 -20.88
C ILE A 65 -24.00 -10.27 -20.65
N TYR A 66 -23.21 -9.81 -21.59
CA TYR A 66 -22.49 -8.54 -21.51
C TYR A 66 -22.81 -7.68 -22.72
N GLU A 67 -22.97 -6.39 -22.52
CA GLU A 67 -22.88 -5.39 -23.55
C GLU A 67 -21.41 -5.00 -23.70
N VAL A 68 -20.85 -5.24 -24.88
CA VAL A 68 -19.45 -5.00 -25.20
C VAL A 68 -19.36 -3.89 -26.22
N TYR A 69 -18.62 -2.83 -25.86
CA TYR A 69 -18.32 -1.73 -26.76
C TYR A 69 -16.82 -1.73 -27.03
N GLY A 70 -16.44 -1.67 -28.32
CA GLY A 70 -15.04 -1.68 -28.69
C GLY A 70 -14.79 -1.71 -30.19
N GLU A 71 -13.53 -1.82 -30.57
CA GLU A 71 -13.08 -1.86 -31.93
C GLU A 71 -13.18 -3.27 -32.52
N ALA A 72 -13.95 -3.43 -33.57
CA ALA A 72 -14.12 -4.73 -34.23
C ALA A 72 -13.13 -4.91 -35.38
N SER A 73 -12.47 -6.07 -35.40
CA SER A 73 -11.58 -6.52 -36.44
C SER A 73 -11.93 -7.95 -36.87
N SER A 74 -11.66 -8.29 -38.13
CA SER A 74 -11.81 -9.66 -38.61
C SER A 74 -10.46 -10.33 -38.69
N ILE A 75 -10.30 -11.41 -37.92
CA ILE A 75 -9.05 -12.17 -37.84
C ILE A 75 -9.27 -13.54 -38.47
N GLN A 76 -8.39 -13.89 -39.42
CA GLN A 76 -8.38 -15.18 -40.06
C GLN A 76 -7.53 -16.16 -39.24
N ARG A 77 -8.16 -17.24 -38.72
CA ARG A 77 -7.45 -18.28 -37.96
C ARG A 77 -7.55 -19.61 -38.68
N THR A 78 -6.43 -20.30 -38.77
CA THR A 78 -6.36 -21.65 -39.37
C THR A 78 -6.32 -22.69 -38.26
N HIS A 79 -7.29 -23.61 -38.29
CA HIS A 79 -7.37 -24.76 -37.40
C HIS A 79 -7.20 -26.04 -38.21
N GLY A 80 -6.01 -26.61 -38.21
CA GLY A 80 -5.70 -27.79 -39.01
C GLY A 80 -5.88 -27.51 -40.50
N SER A 81 -6.84 -28.17 -41.14
CA SER A 81 -7.11 -28.08 -42.58
C SER A 81 -8.16 -27.03 -43.00
N TYR A 82 -8.76 -26.30 -42.08
CA TYR A 82 -9.75 -25.28 -42.42
C TYR A 82 -9.43 -23.91 -41.77
N THR A 83 -9.84 -22.87 -42.46
CA THR A 83 -9.62 -21.48 -42.02
C THR A 83 -10.97 -20.86 -41.69
N VAL A 84 -11.06 -20.23 -40.51
CA VAL A 84 -12.26 -19.55 -40.02
C VAL A 84 -11.98 -18.06 -39.93
N LEU A 85 -12.93 -17.24 -40.36
CA LEU A 85 -12.92 -15.82 -40.14
C LEU A 85 -13.63 -15.54 -38.78
N GLU A 86 -12.89 -15.07 -37.79
CA GLU A 86 -13.44 -14.70 -36.49
C GLU A 86 -13.57 -13.18 -36.38
N THR A 87 -14.70 -12.69 -35.94
CA THR A 87 -14.84 -11.27 -35.53
C THR A 87 -14.36 -11.09 -34.11
N GLN A 88 -13.28 -10.36 -33.94
CA GLN A 88 -12.74 -10.02 -32.62
C GLN A 88 -13.12 -8.57 -32.28
N ILE A 89 -13.59 -8.39 -31.04
CA ILE A 89 -13.86 -7.07 -30.46
C ILE A 89 -12.77 -6.82 -29.42
N GLU A 90 -11.99 -5.76 -29.59
CA GLU A 90 -11.10 -5.25 -28.56
C GLU A 90 -11.89 -4.28 -27.69
N ALA A 91 -12.31 -4.76 -26.51
CA ALA A 91 -13.27 -4.07 -25.68
C ALA A 91 -12.65 -2.83 -25.04
N GLN A 92 -13.31 -1.70 -25.22
CA GLN A 92 -13.05 -0.42 -24.52
C GLN A 92 -13.97 -0.25 -23.33
N ASP A 93 -15.16 -0.88 -23.34
CA ASP A 93 -16.10 -0.96 -22.22
C ASP A 93 -16.86 -2.29 -22.26
N VAL A 94 -17.12 -2.88 -21.10
CA VAL A 94 -17.89 -4.13 -20.95
C VAL A 94 -18.85 -3.98 -19.77
N ARG A 95 -20.14 -4.14 -20.02
CA ARG A 95 -21.20 -4.02 -19.02
C ARG A 95 -21.94 -5.33 -18.87
N LEU A 96 -22.10 -5.79 -17.62
CA LEU A 96 -22.91 -6.97 -17.33
C LEU A 96 -24.39 -6.62 -17.50
N VAL A 97 -25.07 -7.28 -18.44
CA VAL A 97 -26.51 -7.13 -18.67
C VAL A 97 -27.30 -8.11 -17.77
N ARG A 98 -26.85 -9.37 -17.69
CA ARG A 98 -27.42 -10.36 -16.78
C ARG A 98 -26.31 -11.22 -16.17
N PRO A 99 -26.33 -11.46 -14.84
CA PRO A 99 -25.40 -12.39 -14.20
C PRO A 99 -25.57 -13.80 -14.74
N SER A 100 -24.52 -14.59 -14.63
CA SER A 100 -24.59 -16.01 -14.99
C SER A 100 -25.35 -16.79 -13.91
N GLY A 101 -26.00 -17.89 -14.31
CA GLY A 101 -26.59 -18.79 -13.33
C GLY A 101 -25.59 -19.31 -12.30
N SER A 102 -24.32 -19.45 -12.68
CA SER A 102 -23.24 -19.82 -11.76
C SER A 102 -23.02 -18.79 -10.64
N GLN A 103 -23.17 -17.52 -10.91
CA GLN A 103 -23.06 -16.47 -9.87
C GLN A 103 -24.22 -16.54 -8.88
N LEU A 104 -25.44 -16.81 -9.33
CA LEU A 104 -26.59 -17.02 -8.45
C LEU A 104 -26.45 -18.31 -7.65
N ILE A 105 -26.01 -19.40 -8.28
CA ILE A 105 -25.74 -20.69 -7.62
C ILE A 105 -24.74 -20.49 -6.48
N GLN A 106 -23.63 -19.82 -6.74
CA GLN A 106 -22.60 -19.54 -5.73
C GLN A 106 -23.19 -18.71 -4.58
N TRP A 107 -23.94 -17.65 -4.90
CA TRP A 107 -24.57 -16.82 -3.88
C TRP A 107 -25.52 -17.60 -2.98
N LEU A 108 -26.38 -18.44 -3.56
CA LEU A 108 -27.31 -19.30 -2.82
C LEU A 108 -26.58 -20.28 -1.91
N ALA A 109 -25.48 -20.87 -2.39
CA ALA A 109 -24.67 -21.81 -1.63
C ALA A 109 -23.96 -21.14 -0.43
N ASP A 110 -23.53 -19.90 -0.59
CA ASP A 110 -22.76 -19.17 0.42
C ASP A 110 -23.64 -18.50 1.50
N HIS A 111 -24.89 -18.15 1.16
CA HIS A 111 -25.72 -17.30 2.05
C HIS A 111 -26.99 -17.97 2.56
N ALA A 112 -27.51 -18.98 1.87
CA ALA A 112 -28.78 -19.64 2.25
C ALA A 112 -28.55 -20.89 3.11
N ALA A 113 -28.93 -20.84 4.38
CA ALA A 113 -28.77 -21.96 5.30
C ALA A 113 -29.54 -23.19 4.81
N GLY A 114 -28.87 -24.37 4.70
CA GLY A 114 -29.44 -25.61 4.23
C GLY A 114 -29.50 -25.79 2.71
N ILE A 115 -28.98 -24.81 1.96
CA ILE A 115 -28.80 -24.86 0.51
C ILE A 115 -27.30 -24.86 0.23
N ARG A 116 -26.78 -26.01 -0.20
CA ARG A 116 -25.42 -26.16 -0.70
C ARG A 116 -25.43 -26.13 -2.23
N GLU A 117 -24.24 -26.05 -2.84
CA GLU A 117 -24.04 -25.96 -4.29
C GLU A 117 -24.92 -26.92 -5.10
N VAL A 118 -25.04 -28.19 -4.68
CA VAL A 118 -25.88 -29.21 -5.36
C VAL A 118 -27.36 -28.80 -5.42
N LYS A 119 -27.92 -28.26 -4.33
CA LYS A 119 -29.31 -27.80 -4.32
C LYS A 119 -29.49 -26.50 -5.07
N ALA A 120 -28.52 -25.58 -4.98
CA ALA A 120 -28.53 -24.34 -5.70
C ALA A 120 -28.47 -24.59 -7.22
N THR A 121 -27.59 -25.51 -7.66
CA THR A 121 -27.50 -25.94 -9.06
C THR A 121 -28.83 -26.56 -9.52
N LYS A 122 -29.43 -27.42 -8.72
CA LYS A 122 -30.73 -28.07 -9.05
C LYS A 122 -31.86 -27.03 -9.14
N LEU A 123 -31.86 -25.99 -8.31
CA LEU A 123 -32.81 -24.87 -8.42
C LEU A 123 -32.65 -24.16 -9.77
N TRP A 124 -31.40 -23.86 -10.12
CA TRP A 124 -31.09 -23.22 -11.40
C TRP A 124 -31.47 -24.10 -12.60
N ASP A 125 -31.14 -25.39 -12.59
CA ASP A 125 -31.45 -26.31 -13.66
C ASP A 125 -32.98 -26.49 -13.86
N THR A 126 -33.75 -26.37 -12.76
CA THR A 126 -35.22 -26.53 -12.79
C THR A 126 -35.92 -25.25 -13.23
N LEU A 127 -35.48 -24.09 -12.77
CA LEU A 127 -36.20 -22.82 -12.95
C LEU A 127 -35.50 -21.89 -13.95
N GLY A 128 -34.18 -22.04 -14.17
CA GLY A 128 -33.42 -21.16 -15.01
C GLY A 128 -33.54 -19.70 -14.57
N GLU A 129 -33.74 -18.79 -15.51
CA GLU A 129 -33.93 -17.37 -15.23
C GLU A 129 -35.19 -17.03 -14.42
N ARG A 130 -36.21 -17.92 -14.43
CA ARG A 130 -37.42 -17.77 -13.58
C ARG A 130 -37.12 -17.88 -12.08
N LEU A 131 -35.94 -18.39 -11.72
CA LEU A 131 -35.51 -18.45 -10.32
C LEU A 131 -35.43 -17.06 -9.67
N TYR A 132 -35.00 -16.03 -10.43
CA TYR A 132 -35.00 -14.66 -9.93
C TYR A 132 -36.40 -14.17 -9.57
N ASP A 133 -37.37 -14.39 -10.45
CA ASP A 133 -38.78 -14.00 -10.22
C ASP A 133 -39.40 -14.80 -9.05
N ALA A 134 -39.03 -16.06 -8.91
CA ALA A 134 -39.49 -16.90 -7.81
C ALA A 134 -38.94 -16.46 -6.44
N LEU A 135 -37.67 -16.02 -6.40
CA LEU A 135 -37.04 -15.49 -5.20
C LEU A 135 -37.64 -14.12 -4.83
N ASP A 136 -37.83 -13.23 -5.82
CA ASP A 136 -38.36 -11.88 -5.64
C ASP A 136 -39.80 -11.88 -5.14
N ASN A 137 -40.62 -12.77 -5.68
CA ASN A 137 -42.03 -12.89 -5.34
C ASN A 137 -42.31 -13.85 -4.18
N GLN A 138 -41.23 -14.41 -3.57
CA GLN A 138 -41.34 -15.44 -2.51
C GLN A 138 -42.25 -16.60 -2.92
N ASP A 139 -42.10 -17.06 -4.17
CA ASP A 139 -42.92 -18.14 -4.73
C ASP A 139 -42.50 -19.50 -4.16
N HIS A 140 -43.17 -19.87 -3.07
CA HIS A 140 -42.95 -21.14 -2.39
C HIS A 140 -43.24 -22.37 -3.28
N ASP A 141 -44.21 -22.26 -4.19
CA ASP A 141 -44.65 -23.38 -5.03
C ASP A 141 -43.64 -23.68 -6.14
N ALA A 142 -43.04 -22.62 -6.70
CA ALA A 142 -41.97 -22.75 -7.70
C ALA A 142 -40.70 -23.40 -7.12
N ILE A 143 -40.40 -23.17 -5.85
CA ILE A 143 -39.17 -23.65 -5.19
C ILE A 143 -39.37 -25.00 -4.49
N ALA A 144 -40.62 -25.34 -4.08
CA ALA A 144 -40.95 -26.53 -3.34
C ALA A 144 -40.48 -27.86 -3.99
N PRO A 145 -40.49 -28.03 -5.34
CA PRO A 145 -40.02 -29.27 -5.96
C PRO A 145 -38.53 -29.56 -5.69
N VAL A 146 -37.74 -28.56 -5.40
CA VAL A 146 -36.28 -28.70 -5.13
C VAL A 146 -35.99 -28.60 -3.64
N ILE A 147 -36.65 -27.67 -2.93
CA ILE A 147 -36.49 -27.47 -1.49
C ILE A 147 -37.79 -27.78 -0.78
N VAL A 148 -37.93 -29.03 -0.34
CA VAL A 148 -39.14 -29.55 0.31
C VAL A 148 -39.41 -28.88 1.66
N SER A 149 -38.37 -28.57 2.44
CA SER A 149 -38.51 -27.98 3.77
C SER A 149 -38.98 -26.53 3.71
N LYS A 150 -40.16 -26.25 4.29
CA LYS A 150 -40.73 -24.91 4.39
C LYS A 150 -39.78 -23.98 5.15
N HIS A 151 -39.19 -24.41 6.25
CA HIS A 151 -38.26 -23.64 7.05
C HIS A 151 -37.02 -23.20 6.24
N VAL A 152 -36.48 -24.07 5.37
CA VAL A 152 -35.34 -23.71 4.50
C VAL A 152 -35.76 -22.71 3.42
N ARG A 153 -37.00 -22.84 2.88
CA ARG A 153 -37.54 -21.85 1.92
C ARG A 153 -37.76 -20.49 2.58
N ASP A 154 -38.35 -20.47 3.79
CA ASP A 154 -38.55 -19.24 4.53
C ASP A 154 -37.22 -18.56 4.82
N GLY A 155 -36.21 -19.29 5.30
CA GLY A 155 -34.86 -18.79 5.52
C GLY A 155 -34.14 -18.34 4.23
N LEU A 156 -34.42 -19.02 3.10
CA LEU A 156 -33.92 -18.59 1.78
C LEU A 156 -34.51 -17.22 1.39
N PHE A 157 -35.83 -17.06 1.49
CA PHE A 157 -36.49 -15.80 1.15
C PHE A 157 -36.10 -14.66 2.10
N GLU A 158 -35.94 -14.96 3.40
CA GLU A 158 -35.45 -13.99 4.38
C GLU A 158 -34.02 -13.51 4.01
N LYS A 159 -33.14 -14.43 3.70
CA LYS A 159 -31.77 -14.10 3.28
C LYS A 159 -31.73 -13.39 1.93
N TRP A 160 -32.60 -13.77 0.99
CA TRP A 160 -32.74 -13.08 -0.27
C TRP A 160 -33.23 -11.63 -0.06
N ALA A 161 -34.22 -11.41 0.79
CA ALA A 161 -34.71 -10.08 1.14
C ALA A 161 -33.70 -9.25 1.93
N GLU A 162 -32.86 -9.88 2.78
CA GLU A 162 -31.84 -9.18 3.56
C GLU A 162 -30.63 -8.73 2.73
N ASN A 163 -30.15 -9.59 1.84
CA ASN A 163 -28.85 -9.43 1.18
C ASN A 163 -28.93 -9.40 -0.36
N GLY A 164 -30.02 -9.86 -0.91
CA GLY A 164 -30.21 -10.08 -2.34
C GLY A 164 -31.42 -9.35 -2.87
N ASP A 165 -31.83 -8.23 -2.23
CA ASP A 165 -32.94 -7.44 -2.72
C ASP A 165 -32.78 -7.21 -4.22
N ALA A 166 -33.51 -7.99 -5.02
CA ALA A 166 -33.47 -7.88 -6.48
C ALA A 166 -33.80 -6.46 -6.93
N LYS A 167 -34.60 -5.71 -6.15
CA LYS A 167 -34.82 -4.28 -6.38
C LYS A 167 -33.51 -3.50 -6.28
N THR A 168 -32.69 -3.81 -5.30
CA THR A 168 -31.38 -3.14 -5.12
C THR A 168 -30.43 -3.52 -6.26
N LEU A 169 -30.36 -4.80 -6.64
CA LEU A 169 -29.53 -5.23 -7.76
C LEU A 169 -30.01 -4.65 -9.09
N ARG A 170 -31.32 -4.64 -9.34
CA ARG A 170 -31.94 -4.03 -10.53
C ARG A 170 -31.68 -2.50 -10.54
N PHE A 171 -31.89 -1.82 -9.42
CA PHE A 171 -31.61 -0.40 -9.25
C PHE A 171 -30.17 -0.04 -9.60
N VAL A 172 -29.21 -0.86 -9.13
CA VAL A 172 -27.77 -0.70 -9.39
C VAL A 172 -27.44 -0.91 -10.87
N GLN A 173 -28.06 -1.93 -11.49
CA GLN A 173 -27.88 -2.24 -12.91
C GLN A 173 -28.48 -1.16 -13.83
N GLU A 174 -29.71 -0.73 -13.55
CA GLU A 174 -30.39 0.33 -14.32
C GLU A 174 -29.63 1.65 -14.31
N ARG A 175 -28.80 1.86 -13.29
CA ARG A 175 -27.97 3.07 -13.11
C ARG A 175 -26.51 2.89 -13.49
N ASP A 176 -26.18 1.75 -14.13
CA ASP A 176 -24.82 1.43 -14.58
C ASP A 176 -23.77 1.53 -13.46
N ILE A 177 -24.18 1.24 -12.20
CA ILE A 177 -23.25 1.21 -11.07
C ILE A 177 -22.46 -0.10 -11.15
N PRO A 178 -21.10 -0.03 -11.18
CA PRO A 178 -20.27 -1.22 -11.26
C PRO A 178 -20.49 -2.20 -10.13
N LEU A 179 -20.43 -3.49 -10.42
CA LEU A 179 -20.72 -4.55 -9.44
C LEU A 179 -19.78 -4.54 -8.23
N ASP A 180 -18.50 -4.24 -8.43
CA ASP A 180 -17.51 -4.11 -7.35
C ASP A 180 -17.90 -2.99 -6.38
N LEU A 181 -18.28 -1.85 -6.93
CA LEU A 181 -18.75 -0.69 -6.18
C LEU A 181 -20.12 -0.99 -5.53
N ALA A 182 -21.02 -1.58 -6.28
CA ALA A 182 -22.34 -1.98 -5.83
C ALA A 182 -22.27 -2.92 -4.61
N ARG A 183 -21.40 -3.95 -4.65
CA ARG A 183 -21.21 -4.89 -3.54
C ARG A 183 -20.79 -4.19 -2.26
N LYS A 184 -19.85 -3.25 -2.33
CA LYS A 184 -19.38 -2.47 -1.18
C LYS A 184 -20.51 -1.63 -0.58
N VAL A 185 -21.26 -0.93 -1.45
CA VAL A 185 -22.38 -0.07 -1.05
C VAL A 185 -23.53 -0.88 -0.46
N ILE A 186 -23.91 -2.01 -1.08
CA ILE A 186 -24.97 -2.90 -0.58
C ILE A 186 -24.55 -3.51 0.76
N LYS A 187 -23.31 -3.96 0.91
CA LYS A 187 -22.79 -4.49 2.17
C LYS A 187 -22.89 -3.48 3.32
N PHE A 188 -22.68 -2.21 3.03
CA PHE A 188 -22.72 -1.12 4.02
C PHE A 188 -24.14 -0.66 4.32
N HIS A 189 -24.90 -0.27 3.29
CA HIS A 189 -26.25 0.31 3.44
C HIS A 189 -27.37 -0.73 3.55
N LYS A 190 -27.09 -1.99 3.16
CA LYS A 190 -28.06 -3.11 3.19
C LYS A 190 -29.37 -2.70 2.48
N LYS A 191 -30.53 -2.91 3.13
CA LYS A 191 -31.86 -2.55 2.63
C LYS A 191 -32.07 -1.07 2.34
N ASN A 192 -31.20 -0.20 2.88
CA ASN A 192 -31.29 1.25 2.67
C ASN A 192 -30.48 1.72 1.44
N THR A 193 -29.85 0.83 0.69
CA THR A 193 -28.99 1.18 -0.46
C THR A 193 -29.69 2.05 -1.49
N VAL A 194 -30.91 1.67 -1.89
CA VAL A 194 -31.70 2.41 -2.88
C VAL A 194 -32.01 3.82 -2.38
N ALA A 195 -32.47 3.95 -1.13
CA ALA A 195 -32.80 5.23 -0.51
C ALA A 195 -31.56 6.11 -0.40
N ALA A 196 -30.45 5.56 0.09
CA ALA A 196 -29.19 6.29 0.28
C ALA A 196 -28.62 6.83 -1.03
N LEU A 197 -28.61 6.03 -2.10
CA LEU A 197 -28.09 6.45 -3.41
C LEU A 197 -29.06 7.38 -4.16
N THR A 198 -30.37 7.26 -3.92
CA THR A 198 -31.36 8.21 -4.48
C THR A 198 -31.24 9.57 -3.81
N GLU A 199 -31.03 9.59 -2.50
CA GLU A 199 -30.79 10.80 -1.74
C GLU A 199 -29.50 11.49 -2.20
N ASP A 200 -28.39 10.74 -2.26
CA ASP A 200 -27.08 11.25 -2.67
C ASP A 200 -26.26 10.18 -3.41
N PRO A 201 -26.20 10.23 -4.76
CA PRO A 201 -25.40 9.29 -5.55
C PRO A 201 -23.88 9.46 -5.34
N TYR A 202 -23.42 10.62 -4.83
CA TYR A 202 -21.99 10.84 -4.56
C TYR A 202 -21.46 10.03 -3.37
N ARG A 203 -22.34 9.40 -2.57
CA ARG A 203 -21.92 8.39 -1.58
C ARG A 203 -21.08 7.24 -2.18
N LEU A 204 -21.20 7.03 -3.49
CA LEU A 204 -20.36 6.07 -4.23
C LEU A 204 -18.85 6.41 -4.16
N LEU A 205 -18.47 7.66 -3.95
CA LEU A 205 -17.07 8.07 -3.80
C LEU A 205 -16.42 7.44 -2.57
N SER A 206 -17.16 7.27 -1.48
CA SER A 206 -16.67 6.66 -0.24
C SER A 206 -16.35 5.16 -0.36
N PHE A 207 -16.65 4.53 -1.51
CA PHE A 207 -16.45 3.11 -1.80
C PHE A 207 -15.46 2.85 -2.95
N ASP A 208 -14.46 3.71 -3.10
CA ASP A 208 -13.43 3.68 -4.15
C ASP A 208 -13.97 4.03 -5.57
N GLY A 209 -15.10 4.71 -5.65
CA GLY A 209 -15.58 5.25 -6.91
C GLY A 209 -14.72 6.42 -7.38
N SER A 210 -14.17 6.37 -8.62
CA SER A 210 -13.46 7.54 -9.17
C SER A 210 -14.44 8.69 -9.46
N TRP A 211 -14.00 9.92 -9.24
CA TRP A 211 -14.80 11.11 -9.51
C TRP A 211 -15.47 11.11 -10.88
N GLN A 212 -14.69 10.85 -11.94
CA GLN A 212 -15.19 10.88 -13.32
C GLN A 212 -16.35 9.92 -13.53
N ARG A 213 -16.25 8.71 -12.97
CA ARG A 213 -17.27 7.67 -13.08
C ARG A 213 -18.50 8.00 -12.26
N VAL A 214 -18.31 8.39 -11.00
CA VAL A 214 -19.41 8.71 -10.09
C VAL A 214 -20.16 9.97 -10.53
N ASP A 215 -19.46 11.04 -10.95
CA ASP A 215 -20.08 12.26 -11.47
C ASP A 215 -20.84 11.97 -12.77
N GLY A 216 -20.33 11.11 -13.65
CA GLY A 216 -21.06 10.65 -14.83
C GLY A 216 -22.34 9.92 -14.47
N ILE A 217 -22.28 8.91 -13.60
CA ILE A 217 -23.46 8.18 -13.12
C ILE A 217 -24.48 9.12 -12.46
N ALA A 218 -24.03 10.03 -11.58
CA ALA A 218 -24.90 10.95 -10.87
C ALA A 218 -25.66 11.88 -11.84
N ARG A 219 -24.99 12.39 -12.85
CA ARG A 219 -25.60 13.28 -13.84
C ARG A 219 -26.52 12.55 -14.82
N ASP A 220 -26.05 11.42 -15.36
CA ASP A 220 -26.73 10.72 -16.45
C ASP A 220 -27.87 9.83 -15.94
N LYS A 221 -27.74 9.23 -14.75
CA LYS A 221 -28.68 8.24 -14.20
C LYS A 221 -29.51 8.76 -13.02
N PHE A 222 -29.07 9.81 -12.35
CA PHE A 222 -29.80 10.45 -11.25
C PHE A 222 -30.23 11.89 -11.57
N SER A 223 -29.96 12.36 -12.80
CA SER A 223 -30.33 13.70 -13.27
C SER A 223 -29.82 14.83 -12.36
N VAL A 224 -28.62 14.67 -11.79
CA VAL A 224 -28.00 15.68 -10.95
C VAL A 224 -27.53 16.85 -11.80
N ALA A 225 -27.97 18.05 -11.47
CA ALA A 225 -27.62 19.29 -12.19
C ALA A 225 -26.13 19.67 -11.95
N LEU A 226 -25.54 20.43 -12.88
CA LEU A 226 -24.14 20.86 -12.77
C LEU A 226 -23.87 21.73 -11.53
N ASP A 227 -24.87 22.46 -11.08
CA ASP A 227 -24.83 23.36 -9.90
C ASP A 227 -25.50 22.76 -8.66
N ASP A 228 -25.84 21.45 -8.69
CA ASP A 228 -26.43 20.74 -7.55
C ASP A 228 -25.48 20.81 -6.33
N ALA A 229 -26.04 21.16 -5.18
CA ALA A 229 -25.29 21.34 -3.95
C ALA A 229 -24.57 20.05 -3.52
N ARG A 230 -25.17 18.87 -3.77
CA ARG A 230 -24.54 17.55 -3.50
C ARG A 230 -23.31 17.34 -4.36
N ARG A 231 -23.39 17.67 -5.65
CA ARG A 231 -22.26 17.60 -6.59
C ARG A 231 -21.10 18.49 -6.14
N LEU A 232 -21.43 19.73 -5.74
CA LEU A 232 -20.41 20.69 -5.32
C LEU A 232 -19.75 20.30 -4.01
N ALA A 233 -20.52 19.78 -3.05
CA ALA A 233 -20.00 19.27 -1.78
C ALA A 233 -19.12 18.02 -1.98
N ALA A 234 -19.56 17.09 -2.81
CA ALA A 234 -18.78 15.92 -3.17
C ALA A 234 -17.47 16.25 -3.91
N ALA A 235 -17.47 17.29 -4.76
CA ALA A 235 -16.25 17.77 -5.40
C ALA A 235 -15.24 18.35 -4.39
N LEU A 236 -15.74 19.02 -3.35
CA LEU A 236 -14.89 19.53 -2.27
C LEU A 236 -14.34 18.39 -1.41
N GLU A 237 -15.15 17.38 -1.09
CA GLU A 237 -14.74 16.16 -0.40
C GLU A 237 -13.68 15.39 -1.21
N GLU A 238 -13.90 15.17 -2.50
CA GLU A 238 -12.93 14.54 -3.40
C GLU A 238 -11.61 15.32 -3.47
N ALA A 239 -11.68 16.66 -3.53
CA ALA A 239 -10.48 17.49 -3.50
C ALA A 239 -9.70 17.32 -2.19
N LEU A 240 -10.40 17.19 -1.07
CA LEU A 240 -9.80 16.94 0.24
C LEU A 240 -9.15 15.55 0.31
N TYR A 241 -9.79 14.50 -0.22
CA TYR A 241 -9.16 13.17 -0.33
C TYR A 241 -7.89 13.18 -1.18
N ARG A 242 -7.87 13.88 -2.32
CA ARG A 242 -6.66 14.05 -3.15
C ARG A 242 -5.52 14.77 -2.45
N VAL A 243 -5.82 15.61 -1.48
CA VAL A 243 -4.82 16.25 -0.63
C VAL A 243 -4.34 15.26 0.43
N SER A 244 -5.23 14.43 0.96
CA SER A 244 -4.86 13.36 1.91
C SER A 244 -3.95 12.29 1.27
N GLU A 245 -4.14 11.96 0.01
CA GLU A 245 -3.23 11.08 -0.76
C GLU A 245 -1.80 11.65 -0.88
N LYS A 246 -1.64 12.96 -0.70
CA LYS A 246 -0.32 13.61 -0.65
C LYS A 246 0.27 13.71 0.76
N GLY A 247 -0.36 13.06 1.74
CA GLY A 247 0.11 13.01 3.11
C GLY A 247 -0.48 14.05 4.08
N HIS A 248 -1.37 14.93 3.61
CA HIS A 248 -1.98 15.94 4.46
C HIS A 248 -3.24 15.42 5.16
N THR A 249 -3.51 15.85 6.38
CA THR A 249 -4.72 15.49 7.14
C THR A 249 -5.82 16.55 7.07
N CYS A 250 -5.45 17.75 6.66
CA CYS A 250 -6.36 18.88 6.42
C CYS A 250 -5.81 19.75 5.28
N ALA A 251 -6.65 20.63 4.78
CA ALA A 251 -6.27 21.64 3.79
C ALA A 251 -7.03 22.94 4.00
N SER A 252 -6.43 24.06 3.62
CA SER A 252 -7.14 25.32 3.56
C SER A 252 -8.11 25.33 2.38
N LEU A 253 -9.15 26.16 2.49
CA LEU A 253 -10.09 26.30 1.40
C LEU A 253 -9.41 26.77 0.10
N GLY A 254 -8.40 27.64 0.22
CA GLY A 254 -7.61 28.13 -0.91
C GLY A 254 -6.83 27.03 -1.64
N ASP A 255 -6.27 26.07 -0.90
CA ASP A 255 -5.53 24.93 -1.48
C ASP A 255 -6.44 24.00 -2.30
N LEU A 256 -7.72 23.89 -1.91
CA LEU A 256 -8.70 23.03 -2.56
C LEU A 256 -9.34 23.65 -3.79
N GLU A 257 -9.42 24.99 -3.85
CA GLU A 257 -10.15 25.74 -4.86
C GLU A 257 -9.82 25.31 -6.29
N GLY A 258 -8.54 25.31 -6.65
CA GLY A 258 -8.09 24.94 -7.99
C GLY A 258 -8.42 23.48 -8.38
N THR A 259 -8.55 22.59 -7.40
CA THR A 259 -8.94 21.19 -7.66
C THR A 259 -10.45 21.09 -7.82
N VAL A 260 -11.23 21.73 -6.96
CA VAL A 260 -12.68 21.76 -7.07
C VAL A 260 -13.11 22.32 -8.42
N PHE A 261 -12.52 23.44 -8.87
CA PHE A 261 -12.86 24.03 -10.17
C PHE A 261 -12.59 23.10 -11.36
N ARG A 262 -11.55 22.29 -11.28
CA ARG A 262 -11.30 21.26 -12.31
C ARG A 262 -12.35 20.15 -12.29
N LEU A 263 -12.79 19.73 -11.11
CA LEU A 263 -13.78 18.67 -10.93
C LEU A 263 -15.19 19.09 -11.38
N VAL A 264 -15.61 20.31 -11.07
CA VAL A 264 -16.99 20.76 -11.37
C VAL A 264 -17.19 21.29 -12.79
N LYS A 265 -16.15 21.33 -13.63
CA LYS A 265 -16.33 21.76 -15.04
C LYS A 265 -17.47 20.98 -15.72
N PRO A 266 -18.26 21.63 -16.62
CA PRO A 266 -18.12 23.00 -17.12
C PRO A 266 -18.83 24.10 -16.31
N TYR A 267 -19.13 23.87 -15.03
CA TYR A 267 -19.75 24.88 -14.18
C TYR A 267 -18.83 26.10 -14.00
N SER A 268 -19.32 27.30 -14.34
CA SER A 268 -18.48 28.49 -14.54
C SER A 268 -18.54 29.54 -13.42
N ALA A 269 -19.14 29.21 -12.25
CA ALA A 269 -19.28 30.18 -11.14
C ALA A 269 -18.47 29.75 -9.89
N PRO A 270 -17.14 29.91 -9.87
CA PRO A 270 -16.26 29.31 -8.88
C PRO A 270 -16.58 29.67 -7.42
N LEU A 271 -16.74 30.97 -7.10
CA LEU A 271 -17.01 31.41 -5.73
C LEU A 271 -18.39 30.95 -5.22
N ALA A 272 -19.41 31.01 -6.07
CA ALA A 272 -20.73 30.51 -5.72
C ALA A 272 -20.74 28.99 -5.53
N ALA A 273 -19.94 28.24 -6.33
CA ALA A 273 -19.78 26.82 -6.18
C ALA A 273 -19.16 26.47 -4.82
N MET A 274 -18.07 27.13 -4.44
CA MET A 274 -17.41 26.90 -3.14
C MET A 274 -18.32 27.20 -1.95
N SER A 275 -19.06 28.30 -1.98
CA SER A 275 -20.00 28.65 -0.92
C SER A 275 -21.13 27.61 -0.78
N LYS A 276 -21.71 27.15 -1.88
CA LYS A 276 -22.73 26.08 -1.87
C LYS A 276 -22.15 24.78 -1.34
N ALA A 277 -20.96 24.40 -1.81
CA ALA A 277 -20.26 23.19 -1.38
C ALA A 277 -20.01 23.19 0.15
N LEU A 278 -19.52 24.31 0.69
CA LEU A 278 -19.28 24.45 2.13
C LEU A 278 -20.55 24.29 2.96
N ILE A 279 -21.62 24.97 2.57
CA ILE A 279 -22.92 24.90 3.28
C ILE A 279 -23.43 23.45 3.27
N GLN A 280 -23.49 22.84 2.10
CA GLN A 280 -24.00 21.48 1.95
C GLN A 280 -23.13 20.45 2.67
N GLY A 281 -21.82 20.45 2.45
CA GLY A 281 -20.93 19.45 3.02
C GLY A 281 -20.83 19.56 4.54
N LYS A 282 -20.90 20.76 5.11
CA LYS A 282 -21.00 20.98 6.56
C LYS A 282 -22.32 20.43 7.11
N ALA A 283 -23.44 20.67 6.43
CA ALA A 283 -24.75 20.19 6.85
C ALA A 283 -24.85 18.66 6.77
N SER A 284 -24.25 18.03 5.75
CA SER A 284 -24.24 16.57 5.57
C SER A 284 -23.11 15.84 6.32
N GLY A 285 -22.20 16.57 6.97
CA GLY A 285 -21.08 16.01 7.71
C GLY A 285 -19.97 15.36 6.84
N GLN A 286 -19.90 15.73 5.55
CA GLN A 286 -18.89 15.23 4.62
C GLN A 286 -17.48 15.68 4.99
N PHE A 287 -17.37 16.84 5.63
CA PHE A 287 -16.12 17.37 6.17
C PHE A 287 -16.35 18.24 7.42
N ILE A 288 -15.29 18.41 8.19
CA ILE A 288 -15.27 19.24 9.39
C ILE A 288 -14.51 20.52 9.06
N CYS A 289 -15.16 21.67 9.32
CA CYS A 289 -14.56 23.00 9.16
C CYS A 289 -14.04 23.49 10.50
N ARG A 290 -12.81 23.96 10.52
CA ARG A 290 -12.22 24.66 11.66
C ARG A 290 -11.63 25.98 11.20
N GLU A 291 -11.82 27.01 11.99
CA GLU A 291 -11.21 28.30 11.79
C GLU A 291 -9.92 28.36 12.61
N THR A 292 -8.83 28.76 11.99
CA THR A 292 -7.56 29.00 12.66
C THR A 292 -7.60 30.31 13.43
N GLU A 293 -6.64 30.56 14.30
CA GLU A 293 -6.48 31.85 15.00
C GLU A 293 -6.31 33.04 14.05
N THR A 294 -5.86 32.78 12.83
CA THR A 294 -5.69 33.79 11.77
C THR A 294 -6.97 34.01 10.94
N GLY A 295 -8.08 33.30 11.24
CA GLY A 295 -9.35 33.39 10.51
C GLY A 295 -9.40 32.54 9.24
N GLU A 296 -8.40 31.68 8.98
CA GLU A 296 -8.37 30.79 7.82
C GLU A 296 -9.25 29.55 8.09
N ILE A 297 -10.05 29.15 7.10
CA ILE A 297 -10.91 27.96 7.20
C ILE A 297 -10.12 26.73 6.74
N MET A 298 -9.88 25.82 7.68
CA MET A 298 -9.29 24.51 7.44
C MET A 298 -10.38 23.46 7.37
N LEU A 299 -10.28 22.59 6.37
CA LEU A 299 -11.17 21.45 6.16
C LEU A 299 -10.45 20.17 6.48
N HIS A 300 -11.15 19.29 7.20
CA HIS A 300 -10.68 17.95 7.55
C HIS A 300 -11.68 16.90 7.04
N ALA A 301 -11.19 15.79 6.54
CA ALA A 301 -12.02 14.61 6.39
C ALA A 301 -12.42 14.10 7.80
N PRO A 302 -13.68 13.68 8.04
CA PRO A 302 -14.14 13.29 9.37
C PRO A 302 -13.29 12.20 10.01
N GLY A 303 -12.87 11.19 9.23
CA GLY A 303 -12.05 10.09 9.71
C GLY A 303 -10.68 10.56 10.23
N THR A 304 -9.96 11.38 9.45
CA THR A 304 -8.65 11.89 9.85
C THR A 304 -8.76 12.81 11.07
N TYR A 305 -9.79 13.65 11.14
CA TYR A 305 -10.03 14.51 12.29
C TYR A 305 -10.27 13.73 13.58
N ILE A 306 -11.09 12.67 13.53
CA ILE A 306 -11.35 11.81 14.69
C ILE A 306 -10.06 11.11 15.14
N MET A 307 -9.30 10.57 14.20
CA MET A 307 -8.02 9.92 14.48
C MET A 307 -7.02 10.88 15.13
N GLU A 308 -6.86 12.10 14.61
CA GLU A 308 -6.00 13.12 15.22
C GLU A 308 -6.42 13.46 16.63
N ARG A 309 -7.72 13.68 16.86
CA ARG A 309 -8.25 13.96 18.19
C ARG A 309 -7.95 12.84 19.18
N GLN A 310 -8.22 11.60 18.81
CA GLN A 310 -8.00 10.44 19.68
C GLN A 310 -6.51 10.25 20.00
N CYS A 311 -5.64 10.42 19.00
CA CYS A 311 -4.19 10.38 19.22
C CYS A 311 -3.72 11.52 20.14
N ALA A 312 -4.20 12.74 19.92
CA ALA A 312 -3.85 13.89 20.76
C ALA A 312 -4.36 13.73 22.20
N GLU A 313 -5.55 13.18 22.38
CA GLU A 313 -6.13 12.91 23.69
C GLU A 313 -5.35 11.83 24.45
N PHE A 314 -4.95 10.76 23.76
CA PHE A 314 -4.11 9.72 24.34
C PHE A 314 -2.75 10.29 24.79
N ILE A 315 -2.04 11.04 23.93
CA ILE A 315 -0.77 11.67 24.30
C ILE A 315 -0.96 12.63 25.47
N ARG A 316 -2.02 13.43 25.46
CA ARG A 316 -2.33 14.35 26.57
C ARG A 316 -2.57 13.59 27.88
N THR A 317 -3.21 12.42 27.82
CA THR A 317 -3.39 11.55 28.99
C THR A 317 -2.06 11.05 29.53
N LEU A 318 -1.12 10.67 28.65
CA LEU A 318 0.23 10.26 29.06
C LEU A 318 1.03 11.41 29.70
N LEU A 319 0.89 12.63 29.18
CA LEU A 319 1.60 13.82 29.67
C LEU A 319 1.04 14.36 31.01
N ASN A 320 -0.28 14.31 31.19
CA ASN A 320 -0.96 14.91 32.32
C ASN A 320 -1.30 13.93 33.47
N ASN A 321 -0.79 12.70 33.42
CA ASN A 321 -1.07 11.73 34.46
C ASN A 321 -0.40 12.16 35.78
N PRO A 322 -1.17 12.34 36.86
CA PRO A 322 -0.64 12.82 38.14
C PRO A 322 0.45 11.91 38.76
N ASP A 323 0.52 10.65 38.35
CA ASP A 323 1.60 9.75 38.75
C ASP A 323 2.96 10.12 38.12
N THR A 324 3.01 11.03 37.15
CA THR A 324 4.27 11.55 36.58
C THR A 324 5.00 12.55 37.51
N GLN A 325 4.32 13.07 38.54
CA GLN A 325 4.96 13.90 39.58
C GLN A 325 5.65 13.07 40.66
N GLN A 326 5.32 11.79 40.82
CA GLN A 326 6.11 10.82 41.54
C GLN A 326 7.04 10.14 40.55
N GLN A 327 8.35 10.14 40.79
CA GLN A 327 9.33 9.42 39.99
C GLN A 327 8.75 8.07 39.59
N LEU A 328 8.54 7.87 38.25
CA LEU A 328 8.06 6.60 37.72
C LEU A 328 8.94 5.43 38.21
N PHE A 329 10.18 5.76 38.55
CA PHE A 329 11.20 4.86 39.08
C PHE A 329 11.91 5.51 40.25
N PRO A 330 11.75 5.00 41.47
CA PRO A 330 12.39 5.56 42.69
C PRO A 330 13.89 5.26 42.77
N THR A 331 14.55 5.01 41.68
CA THR A 331 15.96 4.59 41.58
C THR A 331 16.82 5.74 41.06
N ASP A 332 18.06 5.80 41.52
CA ASP A 332 19.05 6.74 40.98
C ASP A 332 19.38 6.41 39.52
N ILE A 333 18.79 7.17 38.57
CA ILE A 333 18.99 6.99 37.14
C ILE A 333 20.47 7.21 36.74
N ASP A 334 21.18 8.09 37.47
CA ASP A 334 22.60 8.31 37.18
C ASP A 334 23.44 7.08 37.56
N ALA A 335 23.08 6.37 38.64
CA ALA A 335 23.70 5.09 38.97
C ALA A 335 23.45 4.05 37.88
N LEU A 336 22.22 3.92 37.37
CA LEU A 336 21.89 2.99 36.27
C LEU A 336 22.68 3.29 34.99
N ILE A 337 22.81 4.56 34.65
CA ILE A 337 23.63 5.00 33.50
C ILE A 337 25.10 4.65 33.74
N GLY A 338 25.61 4.89 34.97
CA GLY A 338 27.01 4.56 35.33
C GLY A 338 27.30 3.06 35.24
N ASP A 339 26.33 2.22 35.62
CA ASP A 339 26.44 0.76 35.50
C ASP A 339 26.53 0.32 34.03
N PHE A 340 25.62 0.83 33.18
CA PHE A 340 25.67 0.61 31.74
C PHE A 340 27.00 1.05 31.14
N GLU A 341 27.50 2.24 31.48
CA GLU A 341 28.80 2.72 30.97
C GLU A 341 29.96 1.81 31.38
N ARG A 342 29.94 1.26 32.60
CA ARG A 342 30.95 0.30 33.07
C ARG A 342 30.90 -1.02 32.28
N GLU A 343 29.71 -1.57 32.09
CA GLU A 343 29.51 -2.79 31.31
C GLU A 343 29.96 -2.63 29.86
N GLU A 344 29.58 -1.52 29.21
CA GLU A 344 29.95 -1.25 27.81
C GLU A 344 31.47 -0.99 27.64
N ARG A 345 32.15 -0.38 28.63
CA ARG A 345 33.62 -0.26 28.61
C ARG A 345 34.31 -1.61 28.53
N LEU A 346 33.81 -2.59 29.29
CA LEU A 346 34.34 -3.96 29.31
C LEU A 346 33.98 -4.69 27.99
N HIS A 347 32.74 -4.59 27.57
CA HIS A 347 32.24 -5.29 26.38
C HIS A 347 32.92 -4.81 25.08
N LEU A 348 33.05 -3.50 24.91
CA LEU A 348 33.64 -2.89 23.73
C LEU A 348 35.17 -2.80 23.80
N ASN A 349 35.78 -3.10 24.96
CA ASN A 349 37.20 -2.85 25.24
C ASN A 349 37.62 -1.39 24.96
N ILE A 350 36.74 -0.42 25.30
CA ILE A 350 36.96 1.01 25.14
C ILE A 350 36.96 1.66 26.54
N PRO A 351 38.12 1.88 27.18
CA PRO A 351 38.19 2.40 28.55
C PRO A 351 37.54 3.79 28.74
N ALA A 352 37.51 4.60 27.70
CA ALA A 352 36.95 5.96 27.70
C ALA A 352 35.49 6.00 27.25
N PHE A 353 34.79 4.89 27.13
CA PHE A 353 33.36 4.90 26.73
C PHE A 353 32.53 5.59 27.80
N ALA A 354 31.78 6.59 27.39
CA ALA A 354 30.76 7.27 28.17
C ALA A 354 29.67 7.82 27.26
N LEU A 355 28.45 7.92 27.79
CA LEU A 355 27.38 8.64 27.14
C LEU A 355 27.65 10.14 27.23
N ASN A 356 27.34 10.89 26.17
CA ASN A 356 27.36 12.33 26.24
C ASN A 356 26.13 12.86 26.98
N GLU A 357 26.13 14.15 27.32
CA GLU A 357 25.06 14.76 28.14
C GLU A 357 23.67 14.65 27.46
N ALA A 358 23.58 14.80 26.12
CA ALA A 358 22.34 14.62 25.40
C ALA A 358 21.82 13.16 25.46
N GLN A 359 22.72 12.19 25.38
CA GLN A 359 22.38 10.78 25.48
C GLN A 359 21.90 10.42 26.92
N LYS A 360 22.57 10.94 27.94
CA LYS A 360 22.14 10.79 29.35
C LYS A 360 20.77 11.45 29.57
N ALA A 361 20.59 12.67 29.05
CA ALA A 361 19.32 13.38 29.12
C ALA A 361 18.19 12.59 28.43
N ALA A 362 18.47 11.95 27.28
CA ALA A 362 17.48 11.12 26.57
C ALA A 362 17.02 9.92 27.43
N VAL A 363 17.96 9.22 28.08
CA VAL A 363 17.61 8.12 29.00
C VAL A 363 16.78 8.65 30.17
N LYS A 364 17.22 9.74 30.83
CA LYS A 364 16.50 10.36 31.94
C LYS A 364 15.09 10.79 31.53
N THR A 365 14.96 11.57 30.45
CA THR A 365 13.66 12.03 29.95
C THR A 365 12.73 10.86 29.65
N SER A 366 13.26 9.77 29.08
CA SER A 366 12.47 8.59 28.74
C SER A 366 12.04 7.78 29.97
N LEU A 367 12.78 7.80 31.07
CA LEU A 367 12.40 7.14 32.30
C LEU A 367 11.47 8.01 33.19
N ASP A 368 11.62 9.34 33.12
CA ASP A 368 10.84 10.28 33.91
C ASP A 368 9.44 10.59 33.37
N ASN A 369 9.23 10.35 32.03
CA ASN A 369 7.98 10.71 31.37
C ASN A 369 7.30 9.50 30.73
N ARG A 370 5.99 9.38 30.86
CA ARG A 370 5.22 8.32 30.17
C ARG A 370 5.15 8.50 28.66
N PHE A 371 5.42 9.70 28.16
CA PHE A 371 5.61 9.97 26.75
C PHE A 371 6.92 10.70 26.53
N SER A 372 7.75 10.23 25.64
CA SER A 372 9.01 10.92 25.30
C SER A 372 9.39 10.69 23.82
N ILE A 373 10.18 11.59 23.30
CA ILE A 373 10.68 11.55 21.92
C ILE A 373 12.21 11.70 21.95
N ILE A 374 12.89 10.78 21.28
CA ILE A 374 14.34 10.84 21.05
C ILE A 374 14.57 11.09 19.56
N THR A 375 15.13 12.27 19.23
CA THR A 375 15.43 12.60 17.85
C THR A 375 16.94 12.68 17.58
N GLY A 376 17.33 12.46 16.34
CA GLY A 376 18.71 12.63 15.92
C GLY A 376 19.02 12.00 14.57
N GLY A 377 20.00 12.55 13.89
CA GLY A 377 20.43 12.07 12.59
C GLY A 377 21.16 10.72 12.62
N ALA A 378 21.76 10.35 11.49
CA ALA A 378 22.57 9.16 11.41
C ALA A 378 23.86 9.30 12.27
N GLY A 379 24.26 8.24 12.96
CA GLY A 379 25.53 8.17 13.70
C GLY A 379 25.58 8.92 15.05
N VAL A 380 24.50 9.53 15.51
CA VAL A 380 24.47 10.25 16.81
C VAL A 380 24.28 9.32 18.02
N GLY A 381 24.11 8.01 17.78
CA GLY A 381 24.04 7.00 18.85
C GLY A 381 22.65 6.75 19.43
N LYS A 382 21.57 6.90 18.65
CA LYS A 382 20.21 6.52 19.04
C LYS A 382 20.15 5.10 19.61
N THR A 383 20.75 4.13 18.93
CA THR A 383 20.81 2.73 19.38
C THR A 383 21.55 2.56 20.70
N THR A 384 22.60 3.35 20.95
CA THR A 384 23.34 3.32 22.23
C THR A 384 22.45 3.82 23.37
N VAL A 385 21.63 4.85 23.13
CA VAL A 385 20.65 5.35 24.09
C VAL A 385 19.59 4.27 24.37
N LEU A 386 19.09 3.57 23.34
CA LEU A 386 18.14 2.47 23.53
C LEU A 386 18.74 1.34 24.37
N LYS A 387 19.99 0.94 24.14
CA LYS A 387 20.67 -0.06 24.98
C LYS A 387 20.76 0.37 26.43
N ALA A 388 21.17 1.61 26.70
CA ALA A 388 21.24 2.16 28.05
C ALA A 388 19.85 2.18 28.73
N LEU A 389 18.83 2.59 27.98
CA LEU A 389 17.45 2.60 28.44
C LEU A 389 16.97 1.18 28.76
N TYR A 390 17.21 0.21 27.89
CA TYR A 390 16.79 -1.19 28.10
C TYR A 390 17.49 -1.81 29.31
N ARG A 391 18.77 -1.54 29.49
CA ARG A 391 19.52 -1.99 30.68
C ARG A 391 18.91 -1.43 31.97
N ALA A 392 18.52 -0.16 31.96
CA ALA A 392 17.83 0.45 33.09
C ALA A 392 16.46 -0.22 33.36
N LEU A 393 15.69 -0.48 32.30
CA LEU A 393 14.37 -1.13 32.38
C LEU A 393 14.45 -2.58 32.87
N ASP A 394 15.51 -3.32 32.50
CA ASP A 394 15.77 -4.69 33.04
C ASP A 394 15.96 -4.68 34.54
N THR A 395 16.77 -3.74 35.03
CA THR A 395 17.00 -3.58 36.46
C THR A 395 15.69 -3.26 37.23
N LEU A 396 14.76 -2.59 36.54
CA LEU A 396 13.46 -2.22 37.11
C LEU A 396 12.38 -3.31 36.88
N GLY A 397 12.71 -4.43 36.20
CA GLY A 397 11.80 -5.54 35.97
C GLY A 397 10.58 -5.20 35.10
N ARG A 398 10.69 -4.23 34.19
CA ARG A 398 9.56 -3.74 33.38
C ARG A 398 9.54 -4.39 32.00
N PRO A 399 8.43 -5.05 31.62
CA PRO A 399 8.28 -5.61 30.27
C PRO A 399 8.20 -4.49 29.24
N ARG A 400 8.84 -4.71 28.09
CA ARG A 400 8.87 -3.76 26.98
C ARG A 400 8.58 -4.45 25.67
N PHE A 401 8.02 -3.68 24.73
CA PHE A 401 7.80 -4.06 23.36
C PHE A 401 8.50 -3.05 22.45
N GLN A 402 9.56 -3.51 21.79
CA GLN A 402 10.20 -2.68 20.79
C GLN A 402 9.68 -3.00 19.39
N MET A 403 9.44 -1.97 18.60
CA MET A 403 8.84 -2.13 17.28
C MET A 403 9.30 -1.08 16.29
N ALA A 404 9.15 -1.41 15.01
CA ALA A 404 9.35 -0.48 13.89
C ALA A 404 8.26 -0.70 12.82
N LEU A 405 8.20 0.16 11.81
CA LEU A 405 7.20 0.02 10.74
C LEU A 405 7.55 -1.08 9.75
N SER A 406 8.82 -1.31 9.45
CA SER A 406 9.26 -2.30 8.49
C SER A 406 9.99 -3.46 9.14
N GLY A 407 9.86 -4.66 8.55
CA GLY A 407 10.57 -5.84 9.02
C GLY A 407 12.08 -5.67 9.04
N ARG A 408 12.61 -4.94 8.08
CA ARG A 408 14.04 -4.65 7.97
C ARG A 408 14.55 -3.74 9.09
N ALA A 409 13.78 -2.71 9.44
CA ALA A 409 14.09 -1.87 10.60
C ALA A 409 14.02 -2.69 11.89
N THR A 410 13.03 -3.59 11.98
CA THR A 410 12.88 -4.53 13.11
C THR A 410 14.09 -5.46 13.23
N ALA A 411 14.53 -6.09 12.15
CA ALA A 411 15.70 -6.98 12.17
C ALA A 411 16.97 -6.25 12.62
N ARG A 412 17.22 -5.04 12.11
CA ARG A 412 18.35 -4.22 12.55
C ARG A 412 18.25 -3.78 14.01
N MET A 413 17.04 -3.50 14.48
CA MET A 413 16.80 -3.18 15.87
C MET A 413 17.14 -4.37 16.76
N MET A 414 16.72 -5.59 16.38
CA MET A 414 17.07 -6.82 17.07
C MET A 414 18.58 -7.07 17.09
N GLU A 415 19.25 -6.95 15.95
CA GLU A 415 20.71 -7.08 15.85
C GLU A 415 21.45 -6.09 16.73
N ALA A 416 20.98 -4.83 16.73
CA ALA A 416 21.63 -3.75 17.43
C ALA A 416 21.39 -3.76 18.95
N THR A 417 20.21 -4.15 19.41
CA THR A 417 19.82 -4.17 20.84
C THR A 417 19.98 -5.55 21.49
N GLN A 418 20.09 -6.62 20.68
CA GLN A 418 20.05 -8.03 21.11
C GLN A 418 18.74 -8.40 21.81
N GLU A 419 17.66 -7.71 21.48
CA GLU A 419 16.33 -7.85 22.05
C GLU A 419 15.32 -8.22 20.96
N THR A 420 14.25 -8.94 21.33
CA THR A 420 13.18 -9.25 20.38
C THR A 420 12.46 -7.99 19.97
N ALA A 421 12.21 -7.84 18.68
CA ALA A 421 11.44 -6.75 18.12
C ALA A 421 10.37 -7.26 17.13
N THR A 422 9.33 -6.49 16.93
CA THR A 422 8.26 -6.83 15.98
C THR A 422 7.88 -5.61 15.15
N THR A 423 7.23 -5.83 14.02
CA THR A 423 6.62 -4.70 13.31
C THR A 423 5.36 -4.22 14.06
N ILE A 424 5.00 -2.94 13.90
CA ILE A 424 3.73 -2.43 14.48
C ILE A 424 2.55 -3.29 14.03
N ALA A 425 2.51 -3.69 12.76
CA ALA A 425 1.46 -4.58 12.24
C ALA A 425 1.49 -5.97 12.89
N GLY A 426 2.67 -6.53 13.17
CA GLY A 426 2.86 -7.78 13.90
C GLY A 426 2.37 -7.65 15.35
N PHE A 427 2.75 -6.59 16.04
CA PHE A 427 2.28 -6.30 17.39
C PHE A 427 0.76 -6.18 17.47
N LEU A 428 0.15 -5.43 16.56
CA LEU A 428 -1.30 -5.26 16.51
C LEU A 428 -2.06 -6.56 16.31
N ARG A 429 -1.47 -7.51 15.59
CA ARG A 429 -2.10 -8.81 15.28
C ARG A 429 -1.89 -9.85 16.35
N ASN A 430 -0.66 -9.95 16.87
CA ASN A 430 -0.22 -11.15 17.60
C ASN A 430 -0.18 -10.95 19.12
N VAL A 431 0.04 -9.72 19.63
CA VAL A 431 0.13 -9.47 21.07
C VAL A 431 -1.26 -9.29 21.65
N SER A 432 -1.62 -10.11 22.63
CA SER A 432 -2.89 -10.00 23.34
C SER A 432 -2.87 -8.89 24.41
N ASN A 433 -4.05 -8.47 24.87
CA ASN A 433 -4.14 -7.47 25.96
C ASN A 433 -3.60 -8.04 27.28
N GLU A 434 -3.72 -9.33 27.51
CA GLU A 434 -3.20 -10.02 28.70
C GLU A 434 -1.68 -10.02 28.71
N GLU A 435 -1.06 -10.38 27.57
CA GLU A 435 0.38 -10.38 27.37
C GLU A 435 0.99 -8.96 27.49
N MET A 436 0.28 -7.96 26.99
CA MET A 436 0.69 -6.56 27.05
C MET A 436 0.65 -6.01 28.47
N GLY A 437 -0.32 -6.44 29.27
CA GLY A 437 -0.54 -5.95 30.63
C GLY A 437 -1.06 -4.50 30.70
N PRO A 438 -1.28 -3.96 31.92
CA PRO A 438 -1.93 -2.67 32.11
C PRO A 438 -1.01 -1.45 31.88
N ALA A 439 0.30 -1.62 31.92
CA ALA A 439 1.29 -0.54 31.85
C ALA A 439 2.52 -0.94 31.03
N PRO A 440 2.36 -1.28 29.74
CA PRO A 440 3.47 -1.70 28.88
C PRO A 440 4.38 -0.51 28.56
N ILE A 441 5.66 -0.81 28.34
CA ILE A 441 6.61 0.13 27.76
C ILE A 441 6.71 -0.15 26.25
N ILE A 442 6.37 0.84 25.45
CA ILE A 442 6.33 0.75 23.99
C ILE A 442 7.44 1.65 23.44
N VAL A 443 8.36 1.05 22.68
CA VAL A 443 9.43 1.77 21.98
C VAL A 443 9.22 1.62 20.48
N ILE A 444 9.09 2.74 19.77
CA ILE A 444 8.93 2.76 18.30
C ILE A 444 10.16 3.41 17.71
N ASP A 445 10.99 2.62 17.01
CA ASP A 445 12.12 3.15 16.24
C ASP A 445 11.71 3.45 14.78
N GLU A 446 12.51 4.27 14.11
CA GLU A 446 12.23 4.85 12.78
C GLU A 446 10.82 5.51 12.72
N ALA A 447 10.43 6.19 13.81
CA ALA A 447 9.11 6.81 13.94
C ALA A 447 8.84 7.96 12.95
N SER A 448 9.84 8.42 12.18
CA SER A 448 9.66 9.33 11.05
C SER A 448 8.73 8.78 9.97
N MET A 449 8.63 7.45 9.87
CA MET A 449 7.75 6.75 8.93
C MET A 449 6.32 6.55 9.46
N LEU A 450 6.04 6.93 10.70
CA LEU A 450 4.76 6.66 11.37
C LEU A 450 3.68 7.63 10.88
N ASP A 451 2.70 7.10 10.13
CA ASP A 451 1.53 7.86 9.70
C ASP A 451 0.42 7.87 10.77
N LEU A 452 -0.56 8.76 10.58
CA LEU A 452 -1.67 8.93 11.52
C LEU A 452 -2.52 7.67 11.66
N VAL A 453 -2.79 6.95 10.58
CA VAL A 453 -3.65 5.74 10.60
C VAL A 453 -3.00 4.62 11.40
N THR A 454 -1.72 4.39 11.16
CA THR A 454 -0.94 3.37 11.88
C THR A 454 -0.80 3.73 13.36
N PHE A 455 -0.52 5.00 13.64
CA PHE A 455 -0.42 5.49 15.02
C PHE A 455 -1.76 5.40 15.75
N HIS A 456 -2.86 5.79 15.11
CA HIS A 456 -4.20 5.69 15.68
C HIS A 456 -4.57 4.23 16.01
N ARG A 457 -4.30 3.28 15.10
CA ARG A 457 -4.54 1.84 15.35
C ARG A 457 -3.78 1.36 16.58
N LEU A 458 -2.54 1.81 16.75
CA LEU A 458 -1.74 1.48 17.91
C LEU A 458 -2.35 2.09 19.17
N VAL A 459 -2.66 3.38 19.16
CA VAL A 459 -3.29 4.10 20.29
C VAL A 459 -4.59 3.43 20.73
N CYS A 460 -5.44 2.99 19.81
CA CYS A 460 -6.68 2.28 20.15
C CYS A 460 -6.46 0.94 20.85
N LYS A 461 -5.28 0.34 20.72
CA LYS A 461 -4.92 -0.92 21.37
C LYS A 461 -4.25 -0.71 22.74
N LEU A 462 -3.54 0.40 22.91
CA LEU A 462 -2.72 0.64 24.08
C LEU A 462 -3.56 1.06 25.29
N PRO A 463 -3.30 0.49 26.50
CA PRO A 463 -3.96 0.90 27.72
C PRO A 463 -3.49 2.28 28.19
N ALA A 464 -4.30 2.94 29.03
CA ALA A 464 -3.99 4.27 29.56
C ALA A 464 -2.70 4.33 30.44
N GLY A 465 -2.27 3.18 30.95
CA GLY A 465 -1.02 3.07 31.74
C GLY A 465 0.25 2.96 30.88
N THR A 466 0.15 2.99 29.56
CA THR A 466 1.27 2.86 28.63
C THR A 466 2.36 3.90 28.88
N HIS A 467 3.60 3.47 28.66
CA HIS A 467 4.78 4.33 28.57
C HIS A 467 5.25 4.28 27.10
N LEU A 468 5.15 5.37 26.37
CA LEU A 468 5.40 5.44 24.92
C LEU A 468 6.64 6.26 24.61
N ILE A 469 7.59 5.66 23.90
CA ILE A 469 8.86 6.27 23.50
C ILE A 469 8.96 6.22 21.98
N LEU A 470 9.01 7.39 21.34
CA LEU A 470 9.23 7.51 19.91
C LEU A 470 10.69 7.84 19.63
N VAL A 471 11.32 7.09 18.72
CA VAL A 471 12.70 7.30 18.30
C VAL A 471 12.73 7.49 16.81
N GLY A 472 13.36 8.57 16.32
CA GLY A 472 13.38 8.82 14.89
C GLY A 472 14.19 10.06 14.49
N ASP A 473 14.12 10.36 13.21
CA ASP A 473 14.79 11.52 12.62
C ASP A 473 13.78 12.31 11.78
N PRO A 474 13.28 13.45 12.27
CA PRO A 474 12.25 14.23 11.58
C PRO A 474 12.72 14.86 10.25
N TYR A 475 14.01 14.78 9.93
CA TYR A 475 14.57 15.27 8.67
C TYR A 475 14.66 14.20 7.58
N GLN A 476 14.41 12.92 7.91
CA GLN A 476 14.27 11.86 6.95
C GLN A 476 12.92 11.94 6.19
N LEU A 477 12.76 11.10 5.17
CA LEU A 477 11.52 11.04 4.41
C LEU A 477 10.31 10.88 5.34
N PRO A 478 9.26 11.69 5.09
CA PRO A 478 8.00 11.57 5.82
C PRO A 478 7.30 10.25 5.53
N PRO A 479 6.27 9.88 6.32
CA PRO A 479 5.46 8.71 6.05
C PRO A 479 4.76 8.80 4.68
N ILE A 480 4.50 7.64 4.06
CA ILE A 480 3.75 7.57 2.80
C ILE A 480 2.26 7.86 3.06
N GLY A 481 1.72 7.39 4.19
CA GLY A 481 0.36 7.67 4.63
C GLY A 481 0.16 9.10 5.12
N ALA A 482 -1.10 9.50 5.29
CA ALA A 482 -1.43 10.84 5.76
C ALA A 482 -1.03 11.06 7.24
N GLY A 483 -0.51 12.24 7.54
CA GLY A 483 -0.18 12.70 8.89
C GLY A 483 1.28 12.51 9.28
N LEU A 484 1.90 13.61 9.68
CA LEU A 484 3.31 13.74 10.06
C LEU A 484 3.47 13.60 11.60
N VAL A 485 3.16 12.42 12.15
CA VAL A 485 3.06 12.22 13.62
C VAL A 485 4.32 12.69 14.35
N LEU A 486 5.48 12.11 14.05
CA LEU A 486 6.73 12.47 14.74
C LEU A 486 7.08 13.94 14.53
N HIS A 487 6.98 14.44 13.29
CA HIS A 487 7.38 15.81 12.94
C HIS A 487 6.56 16.84 13.72
N VAL A 488 5.24 16.69 13.73
CA VAL A 488 4.34 17.60 14.46
C VAL A 488 4.62 17.56 15.96
N LEU A 489 4.79 16.36 16.52
CA LEU A 489 5.04 16.20 17.97
C LEU A 489 6.40 16.79 18.39
N CYS A 490 7.42 16.74 17.53
CA CYS A 490 8.71 17.36 17.80
C CYS A 490 8.66 18.89 17.90
N ASP A 491 7.74 19.51 17.14
CA ASP A 491 7.62 20.97 17.05
C ASP A 491 6.63 21.56 18.07
N LEU A 492 5.85 20.70 18.76
CA LEU A 492 4.88 21.18 19.75
C LEU A 492 5.55 21.61 21.05
N PRO A 493 5.23 22.81 21.58
CA PRO A 493 5.76 23.26 22.88
C PRO A 493 5.36 22.31 24.01
N GLY A 494 6.31 22.08 24.91
CA GLY A 494 6.08 21.27 26.11
C GLY A 494 6.14 19.76 25.91
N MET A 495 6.47 19.28 24.71
CA MET A 495 6.74 17.87 24.48
C MET A 495 8.10 17.46 25.06
N PRO A 496 8.21 16.30 25.74
CA PRO A 496 9.47 15.77 26.25
C PRO A 496 10.35 15.25 25.08
N VAL A 497 10.99 16.15 24.36
CA VAL A 497 11.85 15.86 23.20
C VAL A 497 13.30 16.01 23.59
N THR A 498 14.10 14.97 23.36
CA THR A 498 15.55 15.05 23.49
C THR A 498 16.20 14.89 22.10
N GLN A 499 16.94 15.92 21.69
CA GLN A 499 17.64 15.92 20.41
C GLN A 499 19.10 15.52 20.57
N LEU A 500 19.50 14.44 19.93
CA LEU A 500 20.89 13.99 19.84
C LEU A 500 21.58 14.69 18.67
N THR A 501 22.58 15.50 18.95
CA THR A 501 23.27 16.32 17.91
C THR A 501 24.71 15.94 17.70
N GLU A 502 25.35 15.26 18.67
CA GLU A 502 26.76 14.92 18.60
C GLU A 502 27.00 13.62 17.82
N VAL A 503 27.76 13.71 16.74
CA VAL A 503 28.21 12.54 15.97
C VAL A 503 29.37 11.86 16.69
N LYS A 504 29.35 10.51 16.78
CA LYS A 504 30.41 9.73 17.44
C LYS A 504 31.79 10.02 16.83
N ARG A 505 32.86 9.89 17.66
CA ARG A 505 34.25 10.26 17.30
C ARG A 505 34.75 9.59 16.01
N GLN A 506 34.43 8.32 15.76
CA GLN A 506 34.77 7.62 14.51
C GLN A 506 34.02 8.15 13.28
N ALA A 507 32.82 8.69 13.46
CA ALA A 507 32.05 9.31 12.38
C ALA A 507 32.40 10.81 12.20
N LYS A 508 33.16 11.43 13.13
CA LYS A 508 33.61 12.83 12.97
C LYS A 508 34.68 12.98 11.88
N GLU A 509 35.37 11.93 11.53
CA GLU A 509 36.37 11.90 10.43
C GLU A 509 35.70 11.69 9.07
N SER A 510 34.45 11.22 9.01
CA SER A 510 33.71 11.01 7.78
C SER A 510 33.03 12.31 7.30
N ALA A 511 33.12 12.58 6.00
CA ALA A 511 32.46 13.69 5.33
C ALA A 511 30.93 13.52 5.20
N ILE A 512 30.41 12.27 5.30
CA ILE A 512 28.98 11.98 5.12
C ILE A 512 28.10 12.66 6.17
N PRO A 513 28.38 12.61 7.48
CA PRO A 513 27.60 13.33 8.48
C PRO A 513 27.60 14.85 8.31
N ALA A 514 28.73 15.41 7.89
CA ALA A 514 28.85 16.84 7.61
C ALA A 514 28.01 17.24 6.39
N ALA A 515 28.03 16.43 5.34
CA ALA A 515 27.18 16.64 4.16
C ALA A 515 25.69 16.49 4.50
N ALA A 516 25.32 15.48 5.27
CA ALA A 516 23.95 15.29 5.74
C ALA A 516 23.47 16.50 6.56
N LYS A 517 24.32 17.03 7.46
CA LYS A 517 24.00 18.24 8.23
C LYS A 517 23.80 19.45 7.31
N ALA A 518 24.69 19.68 6.35
CA ALA A 518 24.57 20.78 5.40
C ALA A 518 23.24 20.70 4.63
N ILE A 519 22.88 19.51 4.10
CA ILE A 519 21.62 19.28 3.39
C ILE A 519 20.43 19.58 4.31
N ARG A 520 20.43 19.06 5.55
CA ARG A 520 19.40 19.33 6.54
C ARG A 520 19.21 20.83 6.79
N ASP A 521 20.30 21.56 6.90
CA ASP A 521 20.31 22.99 7.18
C ASP A 521 20.05 23.84 5.90
N GLY A 522 19.72 23.20 4.76
CA GLY A 522 19.43 23.86 3.48
C GLY A 522 20.66 24.45 2.78
N GLN A 523 21.84 23.93 3.12
CA GLN A 523 23.10 24.36 2.55
C GLN A 523 23.61 23.34 1.52
N TRP A 524 24.33 23.85 0.51
CA TRP A 524 25.01 22.99 -0.44
C TRP A 524 26.18 22.26 0.24
N PRO A 525 26.23 20.92 0.25
CA PRO A 525 27.31 20.20 0.92
C PRO A 525 28.64 20.35 0.17
N ALA A 526 29.75 20.22 0.89
CA ALA A 526 31.06 20.12 0.28
C ALA A 526 31.24 18.75 -0.39
N PHE A 527 31.35 18.73 -1.71
CA PHE A 527 31.65 17.53 -2.48
C PHE A 527 33.16 17.40 -2.70
N SER A 528 33.67 16.17 -2.66
CA SER A 528 35.04 15.86 -3.03
C SER A 528 35.25 16.05 -4.52
N ALA A 529 36.36 16.64 -4.88
CA ALA A 529 36.82 16.72 -6.27
C ALA A 529 37.34 15.35 -6.79
N ASP A 530 37.73 14.45 -5.89
CA ASP A 530 38.17 13.11 -6.21
C ASP A 530 36.95 12.17 -6.25
N ALA A 531 36.83 11.40 -7.32
CA ALA A 531 35.80 10.36 -7.47
C ALA A 531 35.86 9.27 -6.40
N ALA A 532 37.01 9.07 -5.76
CA ALA A 532 37.20 8.17 -4.64
C ALA A 532 36.81 8.78 -3.28
N GLY A 533 36.44 10.06 -3.24
CA GLY A 533 36.00 10.74 -2.02
C GLY A 533 34.74 10.17 -1.43
N GLU A 534 34.50 10.43 -0.15
CA GLU A 534 33.32 9.89 0.56
C GLU A 534 31.99 10.50 0.07
N VAL A 535 31.99 11.78 -0.30
CA VAL A 535 30.79 12.50 -0.78
C VAL A 535 31.12 13.14 -2.12
N VAL A 536 30.56 12.61 -3.18
CA VAL A 536 30.90 12.98 -4.56
C VAL A 536 29.66 13.44 -5.31
N PHE A 537 29.79 14.48 -6.12
CA PHE A 537 28.81 14.87 -7.11
C PHE A 537 29.40 14.73 -8.52
N MET A 538 28.73 13.99 -9.37
CA MET A 538 29.12 13.81 -10.79
C MET A 538 28.09 14.47 -11.70
N PRO A 539 28.34 15.70 -12.14
CA PRO A 539 27.44 16.41 -13.02
C PRO A 539 27.41 15.75 -14.41
N CYS A 540 26.21 15.49 -14.92
CA CYS A 540 26.02 14.98 -16.27
C CYS A 540 24.63 15.33 -16.81
N ALA A 541 24.46 15.27 -18.13
CA ALA A 541 23.16 15.43 -18.76
C ALA A 541 22.26 14.22 -18.52
N ASP A 542 20.94 14.38 -18.57
CA ASP A 542 19.95 13.34 -18.28
C ASP A 542 20.24 12.03 -19.00
N TYR A 543 20.56 12.06 -20.30
CA TYR A 543 20.85 10.86 -21.10
C TYR A 543 22.15 10.12 -20.72
N GLN A 544 23.04 10.79 -19.96
CA GLN A 544 24.30 10.23 -19.48
C GLN A 544 24.18 9.62 -18.07
N ILE A 545 23.05 9.82 -17.36
CA ILE A 545 22.89 9.35 -15.98
C ILE A 545 23.03 7.82 -15.94
N ILE A 546 22.28 7.08 -16.73
CA ILE A 546 22.36 5.59 -16.71
C ILE A 546 23.75 5.08 -17.07
N PRO A 547 24.38 5.48 -18.16
CA PRO A 547 25.76 5.07 -18.47
C PRO A 547 26.75 5.37 -17.35
N THR A 548 26.66 6.53 -16.71
CA THR A 548 27.53 6.93 -15.61
C THR A 548 27.29 6.07 -14.38
N VAL A 549 26.03 5.85 -14.00
CA VAL A 549 25.64 5.00 -12.89
C VAL A 549 26.16 3.57 -13.09
N LEU A 550 26.01 3.00 -14.29
CA LEU A 550 26.52 1.66 -14.60
C LEU A 550 28.03 1.57 -14.47
N LYS A 551 28.76 2.56 -15.00
CA LYS A 551 30.23 2.61 -14.90
C LYS A 551 30.69 2.67 -13.43
N LEU A 552 30.00 3.42 -12.60
CA LEU A 552 30.27 3.51 -11.17
C LEU A 552 29.91 2.22 -10.43
N TYR A 553 28.77 1.63 -10.78
CA TYR A 553 28.28 0.40 -10.18
C TYR A 553 29.21 -0.79 -10.45
N GLU A 554 29.80 -0.87 -11.66
CA GLU A 554 30.77 -1.90 -12.04
C GLU A 554 32.05 -1.89 -11.20
N GLN A 555 32.42 -0.76 -10.62
CA GLN A 555 33.65 -0.64 -9.81
C GLN A 555 33.59 -1.48 -8.53
N ASP A 556 32.39 -1.59 -7.93
CA ASP A 556 32.17 -2.33 -6.69
C ASP A 556 30.67 -2.68 -6.57
N ARG A 557 30.24 -3.72 -7.27
CA ARG A 557 28.83 -4.13 -7.33
C ARG A 557 28.32 -4.68 -5.99
N ASP A 558 29.16 -5.44 -5.31
CA ASP A 558 28.74 -6.20 -4.13
C ASP A 558 28.47 -5.32 -2.91
N SER A 559 29.09 -4.14 -2.83
CA SER A 559 28.92 -3.20 -1.73
C SER A 559 28.09 -1.97 -2.10
N THR A 560 27.64 -1.87 -3.37
CA THR A 560 26.95 -0.68 -3.89
C THR A 560 25.45 -0.90 -4.03
N GLN A 561 24.64 0.04 -3.51
CA GLN A 561 23.22 0.13 -3.77
C GLN A 561 22.86 1.38 -4.57
N ILE A 562 22.08 1.23 -5.63
CA ILE A 562 21.54 2.37 -6.38
C ILE A 562 20.20 2.77 -5.73
N LEU A 563 20.06 4.06 -5.36
CA LEU A 563 18.87 4.62 -4.73
C LEU A 563 18.19 5.64 -5.63
N GLY A 564 17.02 5.30 -6.19
CA GLY A 564 16.28 6.18 -7.11
C GLY A 564 15.14 6.94 -6.45
N ALA A 565 14.80 8.10 -7.02
CA ALA A 565 13.69 8.95 -6.59
C ALA A 565 12.34 8.46 -7.14
N THR A 566 12.32 7.95 -8.36
CA THR A 566 11.09 7.56 -9.07
C THR A 566 11.17 6.12 -9.56
N ARG A 567 10.01 5.47 -9.68
CA ARG A 567 9.92 4.10 -10.20
C ARG A 567 10.11 4.08 -11.73
N SER A 568 9.26 4.81 -12.43
CA SER A 568 9.19 4.80 -13.90
C SER A 568 9.69 6.13 -14.47
N CYS A 569 10.98 6.25 -14.72
CA CYS A 569 11.59 7.37 -15.43
C CYS A 569 12.61 6.84 -16.42
N GLN A 570 12.56 7.29 -17.65
CA GLN A 570 13.43 6.80 -18.73
C GLN A 570 14.93 6.94 -18.41
N PHE A 571 15.36 8.02 -17.73
CA PHE A 571 16.78 8.36 -17.54
C PHE A 571 17.32 8.07 -16.13
N ALA A 572 16.43 7.90 -15.13
CA ALA A 572 16.85 7.76 -13.73
C ALA A 572 15.88 6.87 -12.91
N GLY A 573 14.91 6.23 -13.55
CA GLY A 573 13.91 5.41 -12.87
C GLY A 573 14.47 4.06 -12.42
N VAL A 574 14.04 3.62 -11.24
CA VAL A 574 14.41 2.34 -10.65
C VAL A 574 14.14 1.17 -11.60
N GLU A 575 12.98 1.14 -12.26
CA GLU A 575 12.59 0.08 -13.22
C GLU A 575 13.52 0.04 -14.43
N THR A 576 13.90 1.22 -14.95
CA THR A 576 14.82 1.29 -16.09
C THR A 576 16.23 0.84 -15.69
N LEU A 577 16.72 1.27 -14.53
CA LEU A 577 18.02 0.87 -14.00
C LEU A 577 18.05 -0.64 -13.72
N ASN A 578 17.04 -1.19 -13.09
CA ASN A 578 16.93 -2.63 -12.83
C ASN A 578 16.96 -3.44 -14.13
N ARG A 579 16.18 -3.04 -15.13
CA ARG A 579 16.17 -3.71 -16.44
C ARG A 579 17.53 -3.69 -17.13
N VAL A 580 18.20 -2.55 -17.11
CA VAL A 580 19.52 -2.42 -17.76
C VAL A 580 20.58 -3.21 -16.99
N CYS A 581 20.55 -3.17 -15.65
CA CYS A 581 21.46 -3.96 -14.82
C CYS A 581 21.23 -5.46 -14.98
N HIS A 582 19.95 -5.92 -14.95
CA HIS A 582 19.60 -7.31 -15.17
C HIS A 582 20.18 -7.83 -16.50
N VAL A 583 19.91 -7.15 -17.63
CA VAL A 583 20.42 -7.55 -18.95
C VAL A 583 21.95 -7.60 -18.97
N ARG A 584 22.62 -6.67 -18.29
CA ARG A 584 24.08 -6.55 -18.30
C ARG A 584 24.77 -7.56 -17.39
N TYR A 585 24.20 -7.89 -16.23
CA TYR A 585 24.88 -8.62 -15.18
C TYR A 585 24.35 -10.04 -14.93
N ALA A 586 23.08 -10.29 -15.17
CA ALA A 586 22.46 -11.59 -14.96
C ALA A 586 21.73 -12.17 -16.20
N GLY A 587 21.48 -11.38 -17.24
CA GLY A 587 20.69 -11.79 -18.40
C GLY A 587 21.27 -12.94 -19.22
N GLN A 588 22.49 -13.41 -18.94
CA GLN A 588 23.10 -14.62 -19.50
C GLN A 588 22.96 -15.84 -18.58
N GLY A 589 22.44 -15.65 -17.36
CA GLY A 589 22.17 -16.71 -16.40
C GLY A 589 20.98 -17.57 -16.83
N ARG A 590 20.80 -18.70 -16.12
CA ARG A 590 19.63 -19.55 -16.32
C ARG A 590 18.37 -18.78 -15.91
N HIS A 591 17.35 -18.77 -16.82
CA HIS A 591 16.09 -18.11 -16.56
C HIS A 591 15.24 -18.88 -15.55
N LEU A 592 14.69 -18.18 -14.58
CA LEU A 592 13.70 -18.74 -13.65
C LEU A 592 12.39 -18.94 -14.41
N MET A 593 11.91 -20.18 -14.41
CA MET A 593 10.67 -20.57 -15.08
C MET A 593 9.60 -20.84 -14.03
N ALA A 594 8.41 -20.30 -14.20
CA ALA A 594 7.28 -20.55 -13.32
C ALA A 594 6.08 -21.05 -14.13
N THR A 595 5.21 -21.81 -13.48
CA THR A 595 3.98 -22.29 -14.09
C THR A 595 2.92 -21.21 -13.97
N ASN A 596 2.39 -20.75 -15.09
CA ASN A 596 1.25 -19.84 -15.08
C ASN A 596 0.04 -20.59 -14.49
N PRO A 597 -0.51 -20.16 -13.35
CA PRO A 597 -1.58 -20.89 -12.67
C PRO A 597 -2.89 -20.92 -13.46
N GLU A 598 -3.05 -20.04 -14.45
CA GLU A 598 -4.28 -19.96 -15.27
C GLU A 598 -4.19 -20.82 -16.53
N THR A 599 -3.02 -20.89 -17.16
CA THR A 599 -2.82 -21.63 -18.43
C THR A 599 -2.20 -23.01 -18.21
N GLY A 600 -1.53 -23.25 -17.07
CA GLY A 600 -0.71 -24.42 -16.82
C GLY A 600 0.57 -24.47 -17.66
N GLU A 601 0.87 -23.42 -18.43
CA GLU A 601 2.07 -23.33 -19.25
C GLU A 601 3.25 -22.79 -18.43
N VAL A 602 4.46 -23.28 -18.76
CA VAL A 602 5.68 -22.82 -18.12
C VAL A 602 6.16 -21.56 -18.86
N GLU A 603 6.28 -20.45 -18.14
CA GLU A 603 6.67 -19.16 -18.69
C GLU A 603 7.95 -18.64 -18.06
N VAL A 604 8.68 -17.78 -18.77
CA VAL A 604 9.86 -17.09 -18.24
C VAL A 604 9.40 -15.95 -17.31
N THR A 605 9.89 -15.96 -16.07
CA THR A 605 9.46 -14.98 -15.06
C THR A 605 10.12 -13.61 -15.20
N GLY A 606 11.20 -13.50 -15.99
CA GLY A 606 12.02 -12.30 -16.10
C GLY A 606 13.17 -12.22 -15.09
N PHE A 607 13.33 -13.23 -14.24
CA PHE A 607 14.49 -13.38 -13.33
C PHE A 607 15.47 -14.40 -13.84
N CYS A 608 16.76 -14.16 -13.59
CA CYS A 608 17.86 -15.07 -13.95
C CYS A 608 18.75 -15.35 -12.75
N GLU A 609 19.42 -16.48 -12.80
CA GLU A 609 20.51 -16.78 -11.86
C GLU A 609 21.54 -15.64 -11.85
N GLY A 610 21.88 -15.16 -10.65
CA GLY A 610 22.74 -14.00 -10.46
C GLY A 610 22.00 -12.67 -10.24
N ASP A 611 20.65 -12.63 -10.36
CA ASP A 611 19.90 -11.41 -10.10
C ASP A 611 19.88 -11.01 -8.62
N LEU A 612 19.95 -9.69 -8.39
CA LEU A 612 19.62 -9.10 -7.10
C LEU A 612 18.12 -8.96 -6.96
N LEU A 613 17.60 -9.40 -5.83
CA LEU A 613 16.18 -9.52 -5.56
C LEU A 613 15.74 -8.65 -4.39
N LEU A 614 14.52 -8.14 -4.48
CA LEU A 614 13.78 -7.54 -3.38
C LEU A 614 12.48 -8.32 -3.16
N TYR A 615 12.28 -8.81 -1.95
CA TYR A 615 11.04 -9.45 -1.56
C TYR A 615 10.01 -8.41 -1.12
N THR A 616 8.76 -8.49 -1.59
CA THR A 616 7.76 -7.42 -1.41
C THR A 616 6.53 -7.82 -0.61
N ALA A 617 6.55 -9.02 -0.01
CA ALA A 617 5.49 -9.54 0.85
C ALA A 617 6.02 -9.92 2.24
N ASN A 618 5.14 -10.19 3.18
CA ASN A 618 5.50 -10.76 4.47
C ASN A 618 5.07 -12.22 4.53
N LYS A 619 6.03 -13.14 4.67
CA LYS A 619 5.86 -14.57 4.93
C LYS A 619 6.61 -14.92 6.21
N TRP A 620 5.93 -14.72 7.33
CA TRP A 620 6.52 -14.83 8.68
C TRP A 620 7.01 -16.25 8.97
N GLU A 621 6.29 -17.25 8.50
CA GLU A 621 6.63 -18.68 8.61
C GLU A 621 7.96 -19.03 7.96
N ARG A 622 8.40 -18.22 7.00
CA ARG A 622 9.69 -18.39 6.28
C ARG A 622 10.71 -17.33 6.65
N ASN A 623 10.42 -16.46 7.60
CA ASN A 623 11.26 -15.31 7.96
C ASN A 623 11.57 -14.38 6.75
N LEU A 624 10.68 -14.33 5.75
CA LEU A 624 10.76 -13.43 4.61
C LEU A 624 9.81 -12.24 4.83
N GLN A 625 10.37 -11.04 4.75
CA GLN A 625 9.63 -9.82 5.02
C GLN A 625 9.71 -8.85 3.83
N ASN A 626 8.71 -7.99 3.73
CA ASN A 626 8.71 -6.91 2.72
C ASN A 626 9.93 -6.00 2.93
N GLY A 627 10.75 -5.88 1.90
CA GLY A 627 11.99 -5.11 1.91
C GLY A 627 13.26 -5.96 2.02
N CYS A 628 13.19 -7.27 2.30
CA CYS A 628 14.37 -8.14 2.32
C CYS A 628 15.08 -8.09 0.97
N LEU A 629 16.39 -7.81 1.01
CA LEU A 629 17.25 -7.88 -0.17
C LEU A 629 17.90 -9.25 -0.25
N GLY A 630 17.99 -9.77 -1.45
CA GLY A 630 18.53 -11.08 -1.71
C GLY A 630 19.25 -11.22 -3.04
N HIS A 631 19.73 -12.41 -3.28
CA HIS A 631 20.45 -12.78 -4.49
C HIS A 631 19.95 -14.14 -4.96
N LEU A 632 19.54 -14.26 -6.22
CA LEU A 632 19.16 -15.54 -6.84
C LEU A 632 20.39 -16.35 -7.14
N MET A 633 20.69 -17.31 -6.27
CA MET A 633 21.94 -18.07 -6.30
C MET A 633 21.92 -19.21 -7.32
N GLU A 634 20.76 -19.85 -7.47
CA GLU A 634 20.62 -21.02 -8.32
C GLU A 634 19.21 -21.12 -8.88
N VAL A 635 19.09 -21.42 -10.14
CA VAL A 635 17.83 -21.78 -10.79
C VAL A 635 17.87 -23.28 -11.12
N PHE A 636 16.90 -24.04 -10.64
CA PHE A 636 16.84 -25.49 -10.86
C PHE A 636 16.55 -25.81 -12.34
N GLU A 637 17.07 -26.93 -12.82
CA GLU A 637 16.80 -27.41 -14.17
C GLU A 637 15.34 -27.79 -14.37
N ARG A 638 14.74 -28.29 -13.31
CA ARG A 638 13.31 -28.64 -13.24
C ARG A 638 12.78 -28.24 -11.88
N PRO A 639 11.51 -27.81 -11.80
CA PRO A 639 10.85 -27.61 -10.52
C PRO A 639 11.02 -28.86 -9.64
N THR A 640 11.49 -28.66 -8.42
CA THR A 640 11.86 -29.75 -7.50
C THR A 640 10.98 -29.69 -6.28
N GLU A 641 10.46 -30.82 -5.84
CA GLU A 641 9.69 -30.91 -4.62
C GLU A 641 10.63 -30.84 -3.40
N VAL A 642 10.33 -29.94 -2.48
CA VAL A 642 11.11 -29.67 -1.26
C VAL A 642 10.20 -29.69 -0.05
N ASN A 643 10.70 -30.19 1.08
CA ASN A 643 9.98 -30.12 2.35
C ASN A 643 10.39 -28.86 3.10
N LEU A 644 9.43 -27.97 3.38
CA LEU A 644 9.61 -26.76 4.18
C LEU A 644 9.18 -26.94 5.64
N GLY A 645 8.49 -28.06 5.94
CA GLY A 645 8.09 -28.44 7.29
C GLY A 645 9.17 -29.27 8.01
N ASP A 646 8.83 -29.74 9.20
CA ASP A 646 9.63 -30.71 9.95
C ASP A 646 9.24 -32.17 9.59
N ASP A 647 9.92 -33.14 10.19
CA ASP A 647 9.68 -34.56 9.92
C ASP A 647 8.30 -35.02 10.43
N GLU A 648 7.71 -34.33 11.41
CA GLU A 648 6.40 -34.65 11.98
C GLU A 648 5.25 -33.99 11.19
N ASN A 649 5.50 -32.82 10.59
CA ASN A 649 4.53 -32.06 9.80
C ASN A 649 5.17 -31.58 8.49
N PRO A 650 5.32 -32.45 7.49
CA PRO A 650 5.95 -32.10 6.22
C PRO A 650 5.08 -31.12 5.43
N ASP A 651 5.67 -30.01 5.00
CA ASP A 651 5.08 -29.04 4.06
C ASP A 651 5.79 -29.15 2.70
N MET A 652 5.26 -30.03 1.86
CA MET A 652 5.82 -30.28 0.53
C MET A 652 5.46 -29.15 -0.42
N ARG A 653 6.46 -28.49 -1.00
CA ARG A 653 6.32 -27.38 -1.95
C ARG A 653 7.20 -27.59 -3.18
N ILE A 654 6.81 -26.97 -4.27
CA ILE A 654 7.61 -26.96 -5.50
C ILE A 654 8.53 -25.73 -5.46
N ALA A 655 9.83 -26.00 -5.48
CA ALA A 655 10.88 -24.99 -5.57
C ALA A 655 11.39 -24.87 -7.00
N LEU A 656 11.63 -23.65 -7.43
CA LEU A 656 12.14 -23.28 -8.74
C LEU A 656 13.64 -22.99 -8.71
N GLY A 657 14.18 -22.72 -7.53
CA GLY A 657 15.59 -22.36 -7.31
C GLY A 657 15.89 -22.07 -5.85
N ARG A 658 17.05 -21.45 -5.61
CA ARG A 658 17.49 -20.98 -4.30
C ARG A 658 17.94 -19.54 -4.36
N ALA A 659 17.57 -18.77 -3.35
CA ALA A 659 18.01 -17.39 -3.15
C ALA A 659 18.50 -17.20 -1.72
N VAL A 660 19.44 -16.29 -1.53
CA VAL A 660 19.89 -15.86 -0.20
C VAL A 660 19.29 -14.50 0.08
N TYR A 661 18.47 -14.39 1.12
CA TYR A 661 17.90 -13.13 1.61
C TYR A 661 18.50 -12.81 2.98
N GLU A 662 19.06 -11.60 3.14
CA GLU A 662 19.68 -11.14 4.40
C GLU A 662 20.65 -12.19 5.00
N GLY A 663 21.38 -12.92 4.14
CA GLY A 663 22.35 -13.95 4.55
C GLY A 663 21.75 -15.33 4.84
N VAL A 664 20.46 -15.52 4.73
CA VAL A 664 19.77 -16.80 4.95
C VAL A 664 19.34 -17.38 3.60
N GLU A 665 19.63 -18.68 3.39
CA GLU A 665 19.22 -19.39 2.19
C GLU A 665 17.74 -19.78 2.25
N HIS A 666 17.03 -19.55 1.15
CA HIS A 666 15.60 -19.86 0.98
C HIS A 666 15.37 -20.52 -0.38
N TYR A 667 14.47 -21.49 -0.41
CA TYR A 667 13.92 -21.97 -1.67
C TYR A 667 13.04 -20.90 -2.30
N VAL A 668 13.17 -20.69 -3.61
CA VAL A 668 12.27 -19.84 -4.39
C VAL A 668 11.09 -20.70 -4.85
N LEU A 669 9.90 -20.39 -4.34
CA LEU A 669 8.68 -21.11 -4.69
C LEU A 669 7.95 -20.41 -5.86
N ASP A 670 7.07 -21.13 -6.54
CA ASP A 670 6.23 -20.59 -7.59
C ASP A 670 5.42 -19.36 -7.08
N SER A 671 4.88 -19.44 -5.87
CA SER A 671 4.16 -18.34 -5.22
C SER A 671 5.00 -17.13 -4.81
N ASP A 672 6.32 -17.21 -4.91
CA ASP A 672 7.23 -16.10 -4.58
C ASP A 672 7.45 -15.18 -5.79
N VAL A 673 7.28 -15.69 -6.99
CA VAL A 673 7.57 -14.96 -8.24
C VAL A 673 6.82 -13.63 -8.33
N ASP A 674 5.55 -13.61 -7.95
CA ASP A 674 4.70 -12.41 -8.00
C ASP A 674 5.10 -11.34 -6.98
N VAL A 675 5.82 -11.74 -5.93
CA VAL A 675 6.26 -10.85 -4.85
C VAL A 675 7.75 -10.56 -4.87
N MET A 676 8.44 -10.98 -5.92
CA MET A 676 9.86 -10.66 -6.17
C MET A 676 9.99 -9.46 -7.12
N GLN A 677 11.03 -8.67 -6.94
CA GLN A 677 11.43 -7.58 -7.83
C GLN A 677 12.95 -7.54 -7.95
N HIS A 678 13.47 -7.03 -9.06
CA HIS A 678 14.92 -6.76 -9.17
C HIS A 678 15.35 -5.67 -8.17
N ALA A 679 16.53 -5.78 -7.63
CA ALA A 679 17.04 -4.94 -6.55
C ALA A 679 18.40 -4.27 -6.82
N TYR A 680 18.87 -4.22 -8.06
CA TYR A 680 20.06 -3.42 -8.43
C TYR A 680 19.86 -1.94 -8.07
N ALA A 681 18.65 -1.44 -8.31
CA ALA A 681 18.18 -0.15 -7.84
C ALA A 681 16.89 -0.32 -7.03
N ILE A 682 16.78 0.40 -5.92
CA ILE A 682 15.57 0.50 -5.11
C ILE A 682 15.19 1.96 -4.87
N THR A 683 13.94 2.23 -4.50
CA THR A 683 13.57 3.59 -4.10
C THR A 683 14.14 3.93 -2.73
N VAL A 684 14.42 5.20 -2.47
CA VAL A 684 14.90 5.65 -1.15
C VAL A 684 13.91 5.29 -0.04
N HIS A 685 12.61 5.28 -0.30
CA HIS A 685 11.60 4.80 0.66
C HIS A 685 11.83 3.33 1.04
N LYS A 686 12.13 2.47 0.06
CA LYS A 686 12.41 1.06 0.31
C LYS A 686 13.78 0.81 0.97
N SER A 687 14.67 1.80 0.99
CA SER A 687 15.96 1.74 1.68
C SER A 687 15.89 2.20 3.14
N GLN A 688 14.74 2.74 3.59
CA GLN A 688 14.56 3.14 4.99
C GLN A 688 14.77 1.98 5.94
N GLY A 689 15.41 2.22 7.07
CA GLY A 689 15.88 1.16 7.96
C GLY A 689 17.13 0.41 7.46
N SER A 690 17.70 0.75 6.30
CA SER A 690 18.89 0.08 5.74
C SER A 690 20.08 1.02 5.68
N GLN A 691 21.28 0.43 5.66
CA GLN A 691 22.54 1.14 5.36
C GLN A 691 23.36 0.30 4.37
N PHE A 692 24.08 0.97 3.50
CA PHE A 692 24.89 0.37 2.47
C PHE A 692 26.28 0.95 2.53
N ARG A 693 27.27 0.15 2.25
CA ARG A 693 28.66 0.61 2.25
C ARG A 693 28.86 1.76 1.26
N ARG A 694 28.33 1.59 0.05
CA ARG A 694 28.38 2.57 -1.03
C ARG A 694 27.00 2.82 -1.61
N VAL A 695 26.66 4.08 -1.87
CA VAL A 695 25.36 4.49 -2.42
C VAL A 695 25.56 5.32 -3.66
N ILE A 696 24.84 5.02 -4.74
CA ILE A 696 24.76 5.84 -5.95
C ILE A 696 23.34 6.39 -6.06
N VAL A 697 23.21 7.72 -6.20
CA VAL A 697 21.91 8.41 -6.27
C VAL A 697 21.79 9.11 -7.62
N PRO A 698 21.02 8.59 -8.57
CA PRO A 698 20.67 9.30 -9.80
C PRO A 698 19.79 10.50 -9.45
N VAL A 699 20.20 11.70 -9.82
CA VAL A 699 19.48 12.95 -9.53
C VAL A 699 19.03 13.63 -10.81
N ARG A 700 17.72 13.84 -10.92
CA ARG A 700 17.05 14.51 -12.02
C ARG A 700 15.87 15.30 -11.48
N LYS A 701 15.62 16.50 -12.03
CA LYS A 701 14.51 17.33 -11.61
C LYS A 701 13.19 16.56 -11.62
N SER A 702 12.60 16.39 -10.44
CA SER A 702 11.32 15.74 -10.24
C SER A 702 10.63 16.31 -8.99
N ARG A 703 9.30 16.08 -8.87
CA ARG A 703 8.51 16.58 -7.73
C ARG A 703 8.85 15.89 -6.40
N VAL A 704 9.47 14.70 -6.47
CA VAL A 704 9.81 13.88 -5.29
C VAL A 704 11.30 14.03 -4.91
N LEU A 705 12.07 14.76 -5.69
CA LEU A 705 13.46 15.09 -5.37
C LEU A 705 13.48 16.38 -4.56
N ASP A 706 13.39 16.26 -3.27
CA ASP A 706 13.47 17.35 -2.31
C ASP A 706 14.62 17.16 -1.33
N ARG A 707 14.75 18.08 -0.40
CA ARG A 707 15.79 18.06 0.62
C ARG A 707 15.73 16.81 1.50
N THR A 708 14.52 16.38 1.87
CA THR A 708 14.33 15.20 2.74
C THR A 708 14.72 13.92 2.02
N PHE A 709 14.45 13.84 0.71
CA PHE A 709 14.91 12.74 -0.13
C PHE A 709 16.43 12.64 -0.17
N ILE A 710 17.12 13.75 -0.52
CA ILE A 710 18.59 13.76 -0.62
C ILE A 710 19.22 13.45 0.74
N TYR A 711 18.71 14.08 1.80
CA TYR A 711 19.15 13.80 3.16
C TYR A 711 19.04 12.32 3.51
N THR A 712 17.86 11.71 3.25
CA THR A 712 17.64 10.30 3.53
C THR A 712 18.57 9.42 2.71
N ALA A 713 18.75 9.69 1.42
CA ALA A 713 19.63 8.93 0.55
C ALA A 713 21.10 8.98 1.01
N VAL A 714 21.59 10.18 1.34
CA VAL A 714 22.97 10.39 1.84
C VAL A 714 23.20 9.66 3.15
N THR A 715 22.23 9.68 4.05
CA THR A 715 22.33 8.99 5.35
C THR A 715 22.25 7.46 5.26
N ARG A 716 21.95 6.89 4.09
CA ARG A 716 22.03 5.43 3.85
C ARG A 716 23.46 4.95 3.59
N ALA A 717 24.37 5.86 3.22
CA ALA A 717 25.77 5.48 2.95
C ALA A 717 26.60 5.40 4.24
N GLN A 718 27.46 4.39 4.30
CA GLN A 718 28.42 4.19 5.40
C GLN A 718 29.82 4.71 5.04
N VAL A 719 30.24 4.52 3.78
CA VAL A 719 31.62 4.80 3.31
C VAL A 719 31.62 5.82 2.19
N GLN A 720 30.73 5.67 1.21
CA GLN A 720 30.71 6.57 0.06
C GLN A 720 29.28 6.82 -0.44
N VAL A 721 28.99 8.07 -0.79
CA VAL A 721 27.79 8.46 -1.54
C VAL A 721 28.16 9.25 -2.78
N ILE A 722 27.60 8.87 -3.92
CA ILE A 722 27.82 9.49 -5.22
C ILE A 722 26.48 9.96 -5.79
N LEU A 723 26.29 11.25 -5.94
CA LEU A 723 25.16 11.86 -6.63
C LEU A 723 25.52 12.01 -8.11
N VAL A 724 24.67 11.52 -9.03
CA VAL A 724 24.94 11.51 -10.48
C VAL A 724 23.80 12.18 -11.22
N GLY A 725 24.07 13.28 -11.91
CA GLY A 725 23.06 13.94 -12.74
C GLY A 725 23.13 15.46 -12.77
N ASN A 726 21.95 16.09 -12.83
CA ASN A 726 21.86 17.55 -12.99
C ASN A 726 21.97 18.26 -11.63
N GLU A 727 22.96 19.17 -11.53
CA GLU A 727 23.19 19.96 -10.33
C GLU A 727 22.02 20.89 -9.98
N ASP A 728 21.38 21.50 -11.00
CA ASP A 728 20.21 22.37 -10.81
C ASP A 728 18.96 21.61 -10.29
N ALA A 729 18.99 20.29 -10.35
CA ALA A 729 17.91 19.47 -9.79
C ALA A 729 18.04 19.27 -8.28
N VAL A 730 19.22 19.51 -7.73
CA VAL A 730 19.54 19.29 -6.30
C VAL A 730 19.65 20.63 -5.53
N LYS A 731 20.07 21.69 -6.20
CA LYS A 731 20.03 23.06 -5.67
C LYS A 731 18.61 23.61 -5.57
#